data_a39f3af3d172a2e9f961472f7ef3da66
#
_entry.id   a39f3af3d172a2e9f961472f7ef3da66
#
_cell.length_a   1.000
_cell.length_b   1.000
_cell.length_c   1.000
_cell.angle_alpha   90.00
_cell.angle_beta   90.00
_cell.angle_gamma   90.00
#
_symmetry.space_group_name_H-M   'P 1'
#
loop_
_entity.id
_entity.type
_entity.pdbx_description
1 polymer ?
#
loop_
_entity_poly.entity_id
_entity_poly.type
_entity_poly.pdbx_seq_one_letter_code
_entity_poly.pdbx_strand_id
1 'polypeptide(L)'
;MTKALLFVLLLLPLLIQGKNKTQKWPPSLIDVRRMELLQLENNLWRDVASTMTNELVSTKETPTEVAMMRELEKFGDTLESDFTDGLKDGLEALDTIPVYREVESLLKSIYGLYESFRRFQRQQTTPGRIASPKQAWLDFTEAILNHRNYPITKILDKIGMHVKDGQLFDRILKELDSNSVCMSQQSPNQLLYNLYNTISLTQIKGYAMIQFAYTLLELYKSGSYSTESQLAREKFINRSLETAEEMKRAMDLASTHLWRCDPDQYIKGENYLEITQLLQGYIQNEVDLNPDGTCRENCGHYQYTKSYSCFQNLYCRQQRRCKGRILNCQYIDSDMWICPSHPSSGRRYSYVEYENGRILGNKGSCPNNRVKVDSWWRWLFWHCSYCMCLCDEEGIYSDRYFSLLPAVSNVSQNKVVTGLRFIKKNRIIHIQIRQGKLLKHGVIDETTLEWVPVSDMKISDRFIYDRQHYFTLNWGNRAIDLDDLQGDDTQLQSHHGHVLTGIRFILIGTHLNLEIQLTPFDFETGNLVEPDEKKQWINNFKTEYSGNDQRIKYNLGKVDVPTKARAQNTIKSNHNQFIEFTHTDFDKDAAQTTVPFLDAQPVVPIIPMPLSGAGVYFKNTGNYGGFIGLKVMTYNFGNHLDFSLDVPAIEPAEPDSN
;
A
#
# COMPACT_ATOMS: atom_id res chain seq x y z
N MET A 1 65.39 31.90 -7.21
CA MET A 1 64.29 30.91 -7.29
C MET A 1 64.12 30.22 -5.94
N THR A 2 63.73 30.90 -4.88
CA THR A 2 63.51 30.31 -3.55
C THR A 2 62.67 31.28 -2.70
N LYS A 3 61.45 31.61 -3.12
CA LYS A 3 60.49 32.38 -2.29
C LYS A 3 59.02 32.10 -2.67
N ALA A 4 58.74 31.03 -3.41
CA ALA A 4 57.33 30.69 -3.82
C ALA A 4 56.79 29.38 -3.20
N LEU A 5 57.47 28.73 -2.28
CA LEU A 5 57.07 27.45 -1.70
C LEU A 5 56.62 27.47 -0.24
N LEU A 6 56.49 28.68 0.34
CA LEU A 6 56.13 28.79 1.80
C LEU A 6 54.72 29.36 2.00
N PHE A 7 53.95 29.61 0.95
CA PHE A 7 52.58 30.19 1.07
C PHE A 7 51.45 29.20 0.81
N VAL A 8 51.77 27.95 0.40
CA VAL A 8 50.75 26.91 0.09
C VAL A 8 50.48 25.96 1.29
N LEU A 9 51.29 26.01 2.33
CA LEU A 9 51.19 25.11 3.51
C LEU A 9 50.42 25.69 4.71
N LEU A 10 49.86 26.91 4.60
CA LEU A 10 49.09 27.58 5.67
C LEU A 10 47.60 27.71 5.40
N LEU A 11 47.08 27.17 4.28
CA LEU A 11 45.66 27.21 3.95
C LEU A 11 44.95 25.83 4.01
N LEU A 12 45.62 24.79 4.52
CA LEU A 12 45.06 23.43 4.58
C LEU A 12 44.37 23.02 5.92
N PRO A 13 44.33 23.77 7.02
CA PRO A 13 43.53 23.33 8.17
C PRO A 13 42.16 23.99 8.32
N LEU A 14 41.67 24.77 7.34
CA LEU A 14 40.36 25.43 7.43
C LEU A 14 39.22 24.78 6.63
N LEU A 15 39.45 23.62 5.99
CA LEU A 15 38.46 22.91 5.20
C LEU A 15 38.00 21.58 5.80
N ILE A 16 38.39 21.25 7.05
CA ILE A 16 37.87 20.06 7.76
C ILE A 16 37.28 20.49 9.09
N GLN A 17 36.18 21.22 9.07
CA GLN A 17 35.22 21.33 10.17
C GLN A 17 33.84 21.77 9.63
N GLY A 18 33.40 21.17 8.54
CA GLY A 18 32.00 20.97 8.29
C GLY A 18 31.59 19.70 9.04
N LYS A 19 31.32 19.76 10.33
CA LYS A 19 30.49 18.76 10.96
C LYS A 19 29.18 18.77 10.18
N ASN A 20 28.97 17.75 9.34
CA ASN A 20 27.63 17.37 8.92
C ASN A 20 26.83 17.23 10.23
N LYS A 21 26.03 18.22 10.58
CA LYS A 21 24.92 18.04 11.49
C LYS A 21 24.02 17.06 10.74
N THR A 22 24.13 15.78 11.03
CA THR A 22 23.11 14.80 10.66
C THR A 22 21.82 15.37 11.21
N GLN A 23 20.96 15.82 10.30
CA GLN A 23 19.68 16.38 10.68
C GLN A 23 18.87 15.26 11.30
N LYS A 24 18.50 15.45 12.57
CA LYS A 24 17.74 14.47 13.34
C LYS A 24 16.28 14.53 12.90
N TRP A 25 15.70 13.40 12.55
CA TRP A 25 14.28 13.30 12.24
C TRP A 25 13.45 13.56 13.52
N PRO A 26 12.28 14.22 13.41
CA PRO A 26 11.38 14.38 14.56
C PRO A 26 10.88 13.02 15.05
N PRO A 27 10.69 12.85 16.37
CA PRO A 27 10.29 11.57 16.96
C PRO A 27 8.87 11.16 16.60
N SER A 28 8.60 9.86 16.62
CA SER A 28 7.25 9.30 16.44
C SER A 28 6.31 9.72 17.58
N LEU A 29 4.98 9.64 17.35
CA LEU A 29 3.99 10.02 18.35
C LEU A 29 4.16 9.24 19.66
N ILE A 30 4.41 7.93 19.57
CA ILE A 30 4.60 7.10 20.78
C ILE A 30 5.86 7.50 21.57
N ASP A 31 6.90 7.95 20.88
CA ASP A 31 8.13 8.41 21.52
C ASP A 31 7.94 9.78 22.18
N VAL A 32 7.14 10.67 21.60
CA VAL A 32 6.71 11.92 22.26
C VAL A 32 5.97 11.61 23.57
N ARG A 33 5.03 10.66 23.57
CA ARG A 33 4.29 10.25 24.78
C ARG A 33 5.21 9.61 25.83
N ARG A 34 6.25 8.91 25.41
CA ARG A 34 7.27 8.37 26.30
C ARG A 34 8.04 9.49 27.04
N MET A 35 8.41 10.55 26.32
CA MET A 35 9.08 11.71 26.90
C MET A 35 8.16 12.45 27.88
N GLU A 36 6.89 12.64 27.54
CA GLU A 36 5.92 13.26 28.42
C GLU A 36 5.72 12.47 29.72
N LEU A 37 5.70 11.14 29.68
CA LEU A 37 5.64 10.30 30.87
C LEU A 37 6.84 10.52 31.79
N LEU A 38 8.06 10.62 31.24
CA LEU A 38 9.27 10.86 32.01
C LEU A 38 9.28 12.27 32.67
N GLN A 39 8.67 13.25 32.01
CA GLN A 39 8.48 14.59 32.58
C GLN A 39 7.40 14.56 33.70
N LEU A 40 6.30 13.88 33.47
CA LEU A 40 5.25 13.69 34.47
C LEU A 40 5.79 13.00 35.72
N GLU A 41 6.58 11.96 35.60
CA GLU A 41 7.26 11.28 36.70
C GLU A 41 8.07 12.26 37.55
N ASN A 42 8.89 13.10 36.93
CA ASN A 42 9.68 14.10 37.68
C ASN A 42 8.78 15.05 38.50
N ASN A 43 7.63 15.43 37.96
CA ASN A 43 6.64 16.27 38.67
C ASN A 43 6.01 15.52 39.86
N LEU A 44 5.66 14.25 39.68
CA LEU A 44 5.08 13.43 40.74
C LEU A 44 6.06 13.27 41.94
N TRP A 45 7.33 13.00 41.66
CA TRP A 45 8.36 12.91 42.72
C TRP A 45 8.60 14.24 43.41
N ARG A 46 8.58 15.36 42.69
CA ARG A 46 8.67 16.71 43.30
C ARG A 46 7.49 17.01 44.22
N ASP A 47 6.29 16.62 43.84
CA ASP A 47 5.08 16.81 44.66
C ASP A 47 5.14 15.96 45.94
N VAL A 48 5.64 14.72 45.87
CA VAL A 48 5.88 13.87 47.03
C VAL A 48 6.89 14.52 47.98
N ALA A 49 8.05 14.95 47.48
CA ALA A 49 9.10 15.61 48.28
C ALA A 49 8.57 16.88 48.95
N SER A 50 7.84 17.73 48.25
CA SER A 50 7.23 18.96 48.80
C SER A 50 6.20 18.67 49.89
N THR A 51 5.45 17.59 49.78
CA THR A 51 4.45 17.19 50.79
C THR A 51 5.12 16.66 52.04
N MET A 52 6.25 15.94 51.90
CA MET A 52 7.02 15.41 53.02
C MET A 52 7.74 16.51 53.84
N THR A 53 8.19 17.60 53.18
CA THR A 53 8.88 18.73 53.86
C THR A 53 7.92 19.71 54.51
N ASN A 54 6.63 19.80 54.03
CA ASN A 54 5.64 20.78 54.49
C ASN A 54 4.61 20.19 55.46
N GLU A 55 4.94 19.21 56.30
CA GLU A 55 4.00 18.59 57.27
C GLU A 55 3.29 19.57 58.21
N LEU A 56 3.74 20.84 58.31
CA LEU A 56 3.22 21.85 59.25
C LEU A 56 2.15 22.79 58.65
N VAL A 57 1.85 22.77 57.35
CA VAL A 57 0.90 23.67 56.70
C VAL A 57 0.12 22.96 55.58
N SER A 58 -0.64 21.93 55.90
CA SER A 58 -1.53 21.32 54.90
C SER A 58 -2.94 21.93 54.98
N THR A 59 -3.16 23.00 54.23
CA THR A 59 -4.49 23.49 53.83
C THR A 59 -4.84 23.07 52.41
N LYS A 60 -4.26 21.98 51.86
CA LYS A 60 -4.61 21.49 50.53
C LYS A 60 -6.05 20.87 50.59
N GLU A 61 -6.96 21.42 49.85
CA GLU A 61 -8.35 20.92 49.71
C GLU A 61 -8.39 19.49 49.12
N THR A 62 -7.35 19.05 48.44
CA THR A 62 -7.31 17.74 47.80
C THR A 62 -6.12 16.95 48.33
N PRO A 63 -6.27 15.68 48.74
CA PRO A 63 -5.15 14.80 49.10
C PRO A 63 -4.14 14.66 47.97
N THR A 64 -2.84 14.59 48.31
CA THR A 64 -1.74 14.54 47.34
C THR A 64 -1.85 13.33 46.41
N GLU A 65 -2.21 12.16 46.94
CA GLU A 65 -2.43 10.93 46.15
C GLU A 65 -3.54 11.09 45.10
N VAL A 66 -4.60 11.83 45.40
CA VAL A 66 -5.68 12.10 44.44
C VAL A 66 -5.25 13.10 43.38
N ALA A 67 -4.42 14.09 43.73
CA ALA A 67 -3.87 15.04 42.77
C ALA A 67 -2.94 14.33 41.79
N MET A 68 -2.02 13.49 42.29
CA MET A 68 -1.14 12.66 41.46
C MET A 68 -1.93 11.74 40.54
N MET A 69 -3.00 11.12 41.03
CA MET A 69 -3.85 10.24 40.24
C MET A 69 -4.56 10.99 39.10
N ARG A 70 -4.98 12.26 39.32
CA ARG A 70 -5.59 13.09 38.26
C ARG A 70 -4.62 13.43 37.13
N GLU A 71 -3.36 13.71 37.43
CA GLU A 71 -2.36 13.98 36.40
C GLU A 71 -2.10 12.74 35.54
N LEU A 72 -2.02 11.57 36.17
CA LEU A 72 -1.90 10.29 35.43
C LEU A 72 -3.18 9.93 34.66
N GLU A 73 -4.36 10.35 35.15
CA GLU A 73 -5.63 10.17 34.43
C GLU A 73 -5.64 10.97 33.13
N LYS A 74 -5.27 12.25 33.17
CA LYS A 74 -5.14 13.10 31.98
C LYS A 74 -4.14 12.50 30.97
N PHE A 75 -3.00 12.04 31.44
CA PHE A 75 -2.03 11.38 30.57
C PHE A 75 -2.60 10.10 29.94
N GLY A 76 -3.30 9.28 30.74
CA GLY A 76 -3.98 8.08 30.23
C GLY A 76 -5.08 8.39 29.21
N ASP A 77 -5.86 9.46 29.40
CA ASP A 77 -6.89 9.91 28.44
C ASP A 77 -6.24 10.35 27.11
N THR A 78 -5.07 11.00 27.19
CA THR A 78 -4.30 11.36 26.00
C THR A 78 -3.81 10.12 25.25
N LEU A 79 -3.29 9.10 25.95
CA LEU A 79 -2.90 7.83 25.33
C LEU A 79 -4.09 7.12 24.67
N GLU A 80 -5.27 7.11 25.30
CA GLU A 80 -6.47 6.50 24.74
C GLU A 80 -7.01 7.27 23.54
N SER A 81 -6.81 8.58 23.49
CA SER A 81 -7.17 9.43 22.35
C SER A 81 -6.27 9.21 21.14
N ASP A 82 -4.95 9.09 21.36
CA ASP A 82 -3.97 8.98 20.29
C ASP A 82 -3.84 7.56 19.74
N PHE A 83 -4.03 6.56 20.59
CA PHE A 83 -3.89 5.14 20.24
C PHE A 83 -5.19 4.41 20.56
N THR A 84 -6.17 4.56 19.66
CA THR A 84 -7.44 3.84 19.74
C THR A 84 -7.24 2.32 19.64
N ASP A 85 -8.21 1.52 20.08
CA ASP A 85 -8.17 0.05 20.09
C ASP A 85 -7.93 -0.60 18.72
N GLY A 86 -7.95 0.18 17.63
CA GLY A 86 -7.62 -0.26 16.25
C GLY A 86 -6.20 -0.82 16.06
N LEU A 87 -5.30 -0.66 17.03
CA LEU A 87 -3.99 -1.33 17.03
C LEU A 87 -4.12 -2.86 17.08
N LYS A 88 -5.20 -3.41 17.63
CA LYS A 88 -5.46 -4.86 17.67
C LYS A 88 -5.82 -5.41 16.28
N ASP A 89 -6.67 -4.72 15.56
CA ASP A 89 -7.15 -5.14 14.24
C ASP A 89 -6.01 -5.21 13.21
N GLY A 90 -4.96 -4.39 13.41
CA GLY A 90 -3.79 -4.37 12.52
C GLY A 90 -2.77 -5.51 12.74
N LEU A 91 -2.86 -6.26 13.84
CA LEU A 91 -1.87 -7.30 14.19
C LEU A 91 -2.36 -8.75 14.01
N GLU A 92 -3.60 -8.95 13.57
CA GLU A 92 -4.19 -10.29 13.36
C GLU A 92 -3.37 -11.17 12.40
N ALA A 93 -2.70 -10.55 11.43
CA ALA A 93 -1.82 -11.28 10.51
C ALA A 93 -0.65 -11.99 11.23
N LEU A 94 -0.28 -11.55 12.43
CA LEU A 94 0.78 -12.12 13.24
C LEU A 94 0.31 -13.31 14.11
N ASP A 95 -0.99 -13.52 14.25
CA ASP A 95 -1.55 -14.56 15.13
C ASP A 95 -1.12 -15.99 14.76
N THR A 96 -0.68 -16.20 13.53
CA THR A 96 -0.14 -17.49 13.08
C THR A 96 1.30 -17.73 13.53
N ILE A 97 2.02 -16.66 13.95
CA ILE A 97 3.45 -16.67 14.27
C ILE A 97 3.65 -17.02 15.75
N PRO A 98 4.29 -18.18 16.09
CA PRO A 98 4.36 -18.65 17.48
C PRO A 98 5.04 -17.68 18.45
N VAL A 99 6.15 -17.04 18.04
CA VAL A 99 6.86 -16.07 18.90
C VAL A 99 6.01 -14.84 19.20
N TYR A 100 5.19 -14.40 18.26
CA TYR A 100 4.27 -13.29 18.47
C TYR A 100 3.18 -13.64 19.50
N ARG A 101 2.59 -14.82 19.42
CA ARG A 101 1.57 -15.27 20.40
C ARG A 101 2.08 -15.24 21.84
N GLU A 102 3.34 -15.61 22.06
CA GLU A 102 3.94 -15.55 23.39
C GLU A 102 4.03 -14.09 23.87
N VAL A 103 4.54 -13.19 23.01
CA VAL A 103 4.62 -11.76 23.31
C VAL A 103 3.21 -11.18 23.48
N GLU A 104 2.26 -11.50 22.63
CA GLU A 104 0.88 -11.04 22.72
C GLU A 104 0.23 -11.37 24.07
N SER A 105 0.47 -12.60 24.59
CA SER A 105 -0.01 -13.01 25.90
C SER A 105 0.55 -12.11 27.02
N LEU A 106 1.84 -11.72 26.93
CA LEU A 106 2.46 -10.81 27.88
C LEU A 106 1.90 -9.39 27.77
N LEU A 107 1.68 -8.90 26.52
CA LEU A 107 1.07 -7.60 26.27
C LEU A 107 -0.35 -7.54 26.87
N LYS A 108 -1.19 -8.54 26.60
CA LYS A 108 -2.55 -8.66 27.16
C LYS A 108 -2.56 -8.67 28.69
N SER A 109 -1.56 -9.28 29.34
CA SER A 109 -1.45 -9.27 30.78
C SER A 109 -1.24 -7.86 31.36
N ILE A 110 -0.35 -7.06 30.75
CA ILE A 110 -0.16 -5.64 31.15
C ILE A 110 -1.41 -4.81 30.88
N TYR A 111 -2.06 -5.02 29.73
CA TYR A 111 -3.33 -4.33 29.42
C TYR A 111 -4.42 -4.59 30.44
N GLY A 112 -4.61 -5.83 30.86
CA GLY A 112 -5.60 -6.18 31.88
C GLY A 112 -5.32 -5.54 33.24
N LEU A 113 -4.04 -5.43 33.64
CA LEU A 113 -3.63 -4.71 34.85
C LEU A 113 -3.88 -3.19 34.71
N TYR A 114 -3.55 -2.62 33.53
CA TYR A 114 -3.77 -1.20 33.27
C TYR A 114 -5.26 -0.84 33.24
N GLU A 115 -6.14 -1.68 32.70
CA GLU A 115 -7.59 -1.50 32.78
C GLU A 115 -8.09 -1.48 34.24
N SER A 116 -7.51 -2.32 35.11
CA SER A 116 -7.81 -2.32 36.54
C SER A 116 -7.30 -1.04 37.22
N PHE A 117 -6.12 -0.57 36.82
CA PHE A 117 -5.55 0.71 37.24
C PHE A 117 -6.47 1.88 36.84
N ARG A 118 -6.91 1.96 35.57
CA ARG A 118 -7.83 3.00 35.09
C ARG A 118 -9.16 3.00 35.83
N ARG A 119 -9.72 1.83 36.14
CA ARG A 119 -10.95 1.72 36.97
C ARG A 119 -10.75 2.27 38.37
N PHE A 120 -9.64 1.92 39.03
CA PHE A 120 -9.31 2.45 40.34
C PHE A 120 -9.12 3.97 40.26
N GLN A 121 -8.42 4.48 39.27
CA GLN A 121 -8.21 5.89 38.96
C GLN A 121 -9.53 6.67 38.92
N ARG A 122 -10.43 6.28 38.00
CA ARG A 122 -11.76 6.92 37.85
C ARG A 122 -12.58 6.90 39.15
N GLN A 123 -12.40 5.85 39.96
CA GLN A 123 -13.06 5.79 41.26
C GLN A 123 -12.54 6.83 42.26
N GLN A 124 -11.24 7.13 42.24
CA GLN A 124 -10.63 8.09 43.20
C GLN A 124 -10.78 9.54 42.74
N THR A 125 -10.86 9.82 41.47
CA THR A 125 -10.89 11.16 40.88
C THR A 125 -12.32 11.70 40.71
N THR A 126 -13.37 10.88 40.89
CA THR A 126 -14.79 11.27 40.76
C THR A 126 -15.15 12.33 41.80
N PRO A 127 -15.68 13.49 41.39
CA PRO A 127 -16.09 14.55 42.33
C PRO A 127 -17.14 14.10 43.36
N GLY A 128 -16.98 14.54 44.63
CA GLY A 128 -17.92 14.25 45.70
C GLY A 128 -17.80 12.88 46.35
N ARG A 129 -16.82 12.07 45.99
CA ARG A 129 -16.53 10.78 46.63
C ARG A 129 -15.61 10.95 47.84
N ILE A 130 -15.89 10.18 48.89
CA ILE A 130 -15.01 10.11 50.06
C ILE A 130 -13.70 9.43 49.62
N ALA A 131 -12.54 10.03 49.97
CA ALA A 131 -11.22 9.46 49.70
C ALA A 131 -11.13 8.05 50.26
N SER A 132 -10.54 7.13 49.49
CA SER A 132 -10.31 5.76 49.95
C SER A 132 -9.33 5.72 51.12
N PRO A 133 -9.51 4.82 52.09
CA PRO A 133 -8.61 4.72 53.22
C PRO A 133 -7.19 4.36 52.75
N LYS A 134 -6.19 4.79 53.50
CA LYS A 134 -4.76 4.50 53.22
C LYS A 134 -4.49 3.04 52.90
N GLN A 135 -5.16 2.11 53.57
CA GLN A 135 -5.02 0.67 53.31
C GLN A 135 -5.40 0.28 51.87
N ALA A 136 -6.44 0.85 51.29
CA ALA A 136 -6.84 0.56 49.90
C ALA A 136 -5.83 1.00 48.90
N TRP A 137 -5.12 2.11 49.16
CA TRP A 137 -4.00 2.56 48.32
C TRP A 137 -2.79 1.63 48.40
N LEU A 138 -2.47 1.15 49.63
CA LEU A 138 -1.38 0.19 49.85
C LEU A 138 -1.68 -1.17 49.23
N ASP A 139 -2.89 -1.67 49.40
CA ASP A 139 -3.34 -2.92 48.74
C ASP A 139 -3.25 -2.83 47.22
N PHE A 140 -3.56 -1.66 46.68
CA PHE A 140 -3.43 -1.38 45.28
C PHE A 140 -1.96 -1.39 44.79
N THR A 141 -1.03 -0.77 45.54
CA THR A 141 0.41 -0.81 45.20
C THR A 141 0.95 -2.22 45.27
N GLU A 142 0.54 -3.03 46.27
CA GLU A 142 0.91 -4.43 46.35
C GLU A 142 0.40 -5.26 45.14
N ALA A 143 -0.84 -5.00 44.73
CA ALA A 143 -1.41 -5.65 43.55
C ALA A 143 -0.63 -5.34 42.28
N ILE A 144 -0.06 -4.14 42.13
CA ILE A 144 0.78 -3.76 40.99
C ILE A 144 2.17 -4.38 41.08
N LEU A 145 2.88 -4.17 42.20
CA LEU A 145 4.31 -4.52 42.31
C LEU A 145 4.55 -6.00 42.62
N ASN A 146 3.68 -6.64 43.41
CA ASN A 146 3.85 -7.97 43.96
C ASN A 146 2.74 -8.96 43.53
N HIS A 147 2.12 -8.76 42.38
CA HIS A 147 1.11 -9.69 41.89
C HIS A 147 1.61 -11.13 41.97
N ARG A 148 0.87 -12.02 42.68
CA ARG A 148 1.33 -13.35 43.14
C ARG A 148 1.86 -14.26 42.03
N ASN A 149 1.38 -14.12 40.80
CA ASN A 149 1.78 -15.01 39.69
C ASN A 149 2.82 -14.38 38.75
N TYR A 150 2.74 -13.06 38.50
CA TYR A 150 3.68 -12.38 37.60
C TYR A 150 3.77 -10.88 37.93
N PRO A 151 4.81 -10.41 38.64
CA PRO A 151 5.08 -8.99 38.82
C PRO A 151 5.20 -8.29 37.46
N ILE A 152 4.66 -7.07 37.32
CA ILE A 152 4.72 -6.26 36.10
C ILE A 152 6.14 -6.14 35.57
N THR A 153 7.11 -5.92 36.46
CA THR A 153 8.53 -5.82 36.12
C THR A 153 9.05 -7.05 35.38
N LYS A 154 8.67 -8.26 35.82
CA LYS A 154 9.08 -9.50 35.16
C LYS A 154 8.40 -9.71 33.80
N ILE A 155 7.13 -9.25 33.64
CA ILE A 155 6.45 -9.30 32.36
C ILE A 155 7.14 -8.39 31.37
N LEU A 156 7.43 -7.14 31.77
CA LEU A 156 8.16 -6.17 30.94
C LEU A 156 9.57 -6.65 30.57
N ASP A 157 10.31 -7.28 31.50
CA ASP A 157 11.63 -7.85 31.24
C ASP A 157 11.55 -9.01 30.23
N LYS A 158 10.52 -9.87 30.31
CA LYS A 158 10.29 -10.92 29.31
C LYS A 158 9.98 -10.36 27.92
N ILE A 159 9.15 -9.31 27.81
CA ILE A 159 8.91 -8.62 26.55
C ILE A 159 10.23 -8.10 25.96
N GLY A 160 11.07 -7.44 26.79
CA GLY A 160 12.39 -6.97 26.38
C GLY A 160 13.31 -8.10 25.90
N MET A 161 13.28 -9.27 26.55
CA MET A 161 14.07 -10.43 26.12
C MET A 161 13.65 -10.95 24.73
N HIS A 162 12.35 -10.94 24.39
CA HIS A 162 11.87 -11.34 23.05
C HIS A 162 12.26 -10.34 21.96
N VAL A 163 12.33 -9.05 22.31
CA VAL A 163 12.74 -7.97 21.38
C VAL A 163 14.23 -8.00 21.12
N LYS A 164 15.01 -8.27 22.17
CA LYS A 164 16.48 -8.25 22.13
C LYS A 164 17.03 -9.20 21.07
N ASP A 165 18.16 -8.81 20.48
CA ASP A 165 18.89 -9.58 19.47
C ASP A 165 18.05 -9.88 18.20
N GLY A 166 17.03 -9.06 17.91
CA GLY A 166 16.18 -9.19 16.72
C GLY A 166 15.30 -10.44 16.67
N GLN A 167 15.23 -11.22 17.75
CA GLN A 167 14.53 -12.52 17.74
C GLN A 167 13.05 -12.43 17.35
N LEU A 168 12.35 -11.39 17.80
CA LEU A 168 10.94 -11.19 17.47
C LEU A 168 10.76 -10.69 16.03
N PHE A 169 11.39 -9.58 15.68
CA PHE A 169 11.14 -8.88 14.43
C PHE A 169 11.70 -9.62 13.21
N ASP A 170 12.90 -10.20 13.33
CA ASP A 170 13.50 -11.00 12.26
C ASP A 170 12.70 -12.28 11.96
N ARG A 171 12.12 -12.92 12.98
CA ARG A 171 11.24 -14.08 12.77
C ARG A 171 9.94 -13.66 12.09
N ILE A 172 9.33 -12.56 12.52
CA ILE A 172 8.14 -12.01 11.87
C ILE A 172 8.42 -11.74 10.40
N LEU A 173 9.51 -11.04 10.07
CA LEU A 173 9.87 -10.75 8.67
C LEU A 173 10.12 -12.00 7.83
N LYS A 174 10.67 -13.05 8.39
CA LYS A 174 10.91 -14.32 7.70
C LYS A 174 9.62 -15.11 7.42
N GLU A 175 8.64 -15.00 8.31
CA GLU A 175 7.37 -15.70 8.19
C GLU A 175 6.30 -14.93 7.40
N LEU A 176 6.49 -13.61 7.21
CA LEU A 176 5.63 -12.80 6.35
C LEU A 176 5.92 -13.10 4.87
N ASP A 177 5.08 -13.90 4.26
CA ASP A 177 5.10 -14.13 2.82
C ASP A 177 4.25 -13.12 2.04
N SER A 178 4.32 -13.17 0.71
CA SER A 178 3.56 -12.27 -0.16
C SER A 178 2.03 -12.39 -0.01
N ASN A 179 1.55 -13.58 0.40
CA ASN A 179 0.12 -13.80 0.62
C ASN A 179 -0.35 -13.16 1.93
N SER A 180 0.46 -13.24 2.99
CA SER A 180 0.17 -12.56 4.26
C SER A 180 0.02 -11.06 4.07
N VAL A 181 0.90 -10.45 3.26
CA VAL A 181 0.87 -9.00 2.96
C VAL A 181 -0.41 -8.57 2.25
N CYS A 182 -0.77 -9.24 1.16
CA CYS A 182 -1.95 -8.84 0.38
C CYS A 182 -3.28 -9.17 1.10
N MET A 183 -3.30 -10.15 2.02
CA MET A 183 -4.46 -10.47 2.85
C MET A 183 -4.66 -9.50 4.01
N SER A 184 -3.59 -9.14 4.71
CA SER A 184 -3.65 -8.23 5.87
C SER A 184 -3.98 -6.79 5.51
N GLN A 185 -3.90 -6.42 4.25
CA GLN A 185 -4.02 -5.04 3.75
C GLN A 185 -3.07 -4.07 4.46
N GLN A 186 -1.87 -4.54 4.76
CA GLN A 186 -0.79 -3.77 5.34
C GLN A 186 0.52 -4.13 4.66
N SER A 187 1.41 -3.15 4.51
CA SER A 187 2.79 -3.45 4.15
C SER A 187 3.54 -4.07 5.34
N PRO A 188 4.59 -4.87 5.11
CA PRO A 188 5.44 -5.36 6.20
C PRO A 188 5.98 -4.25 7.09
N ASN A 189 6.36 -3.11 6.51
CA ASN A 189 6.85 -1.94 7.23
C ASN A 189 5.77 -1.34 8.14
N GLN A 190 4.53 -1.19 7.64
CA GLN A 190 3.39 -0.72 8.44
C GLN A 190 3.06 -1.69 9.59
N LEU A 191 3.06 -2.99 9.32
CA LEU A 191 2.78 -4.01 10.33
C LEU A 191 3.79 -3.96 11.48
N LEU A 192 5.08 -3.81 11.17
CA LEU A 192 6.13 -3.63 12.17
C LEU A 192 5.95 -2.34 12.96
N TYR A 193 5.60 -1.23 12.31
CA TYR A 193 5.34 0.03 13.02
C TYR A 193 4.14 -0.07 13.98
N ASN A 194 3.08 -0.76 13.60
CA ASN A 194 1.93 -1.03 14.48
C ASN A 194 2.33 -1.90 15.67
N LEU A 195 3.18 -2.89 15.45
CA LEU A 195 3.74 -3.72 16.53
C LEU A 195 4.64 -2.90 17.48
N TYR A 196 5.47 -2.01 16.93
CA TYR A 196 6.28 -1.07 17.72
C TYR A 196 5.42 -0.20 18.62
N ASN A 197 4.37 0.40 18.08
CA ASN A 197 3.44 1.22 18.85
C ASN A 197 2.78 0.40 19.97
N THR A 198 2.35 -0.83 19.69
CA THR A 198 1.72 -1.71 20.68
C THR A 198 2.67 -2.10 21.82
N ILE A 199 3.90 -2.49 21.50
CA ILE A 199 4.93 -2.85 22.50
C ILE A 199 5.28 -1.60 23.34
N SER A 200 5.55 -0.47 22.70
CA SER A 200 5.95 0.77 23.37
C SER A 200 4.82 1.32 24.25
N LEU A 201 3.57 1.28 23.77
CA LEU A 201 2.40 1.67 24.56
C LEU A 201 2.24 0.79 25.82
N THR A 202 2.49 -0.51 25.68
CA THR A 202 2.45 -1.46 26.80
C THR A 202 3.56 -1.16 27.80
N GLN A 203 4.79 -0.83 27.34
CA GLN A 203 5.89 -0.42 28.22
C GLN A 203 5.58 0.89 28.95
N ILE A 204 4.98 1.89 28.27
CA ILE A 204 4.54 3.15 28.88
C ILE A 204 3.48 2.90 29.97
N LYS A 205 2.45 2.12 29.66
CA LYS A 205 1.38 1.77 30.61
C LYS A 205 1.93 1.04 31.84
N GLY A 206 2.80 0.04 31.62
CA GLY A 206 3.43 -0.69 32.72
C GLY A 206 4.33 0.16 33.59
N TYR A 207 5.14 1.02 32.98
CA TYR A 207 6.03 1.92 33.69
C TYR A 207 5.28 2.99 34.49
N ALA A 208 4.21 3.58 33.93
CA ALA A 208 3.37 4.54 34.66
C ALA A 208 2.76 3.94 35.94
N MET A 209 2.28 2.69 35.88
CA MET A 209 1.78 1.98 37.06
C MET A 209 2.87 1.75 38.13
N ILE A 210 4.09 1.34 37.70
CA ILE A 210 5.21 1.10 38.61
C ILE A 210 5.62 2.39 39.33
N GLN A 211 5.77 3.48 38.59
CA GLN A 211 6.17 4.76 39.16
C GLN A 211 5.14 5.31 40.13
N PHE A 212 3.87 5.22 39.77
CA PHE A 212 2.79 5.62 40.68
C PHE A 212 2.80 4.79 41.99
N ALA A 213 3.07 3.48 41.89
CA ALA A 213 3.13 2.65 43.08
C ALA A 213 4.30 3.04 43.98
N TYR A 214 5.50 3.31 43.45
CA TYR A 214 6.63 3.74 44.25
C TYR A 214 6.42 5.13 44.87
N THR A 215 5.83 6.09 44.14
CA THR A 215 5.53 7.42 44.69
C THR A 215 4.53 7.35 45.85
N LEU A 216 3.52 6.45 45.79
CA LEU A 216 2.60 6.21 46.88
C LEU A 216 3.25 5.59 48.12
N LEU A 217 4.13 4.59 47.93
CA LEU A 217 4.85 3.96 49.03
C LEU A 217 5.75 4.96 49.75
N GLU A 218 6.43 5.83 49.01
CA GLU A 218 7.24 6.94 49.57
C GLU A 218 6.36 7.92 50.33
N LEU A 219 5.26 8.41 49.73
CA LEU A 219 4.30 9.35 50.34
C LEU A 219 3.77 8.83 51.70
N TYR A 220 3.49 7.54 51.79
CA TYR A 220 2.97 6.93 53.01
C TYR A 220 4.03 6.50 54.02
N LYS A 221 5.31 6.84 53.79
CA LYS A 221 6.45 6.50 54.66
C LYS A 221 6.54 4.99 54.93
N SER A 222 6.23 4.18 53.94
CA SER A 222 6.32 2.72 54.04
C SER A 222 7.74 2.20 53.80
N GLY A 223 8.73 3.10 53.55
CA GLY A 223 10.14 2.86 53.26
C GLY A 223 10.69 3.98 52.37
N SER A 224 11.96 3.92 52.00
CA SER A 224 12.55 4.76 50.96
C SER A 224 12.59 3.96 49.65
N TYR A 225 11.89 4.42 48.61
CA TYR A 225 11.73 3.75 47.33
C TYR A 225 12.34 4.51 46.15
N SER A 226 13.11 5.57 46.43
CA SER A 226 13.78 6.38 45.41
C SER A 226 14.75 5.57 44.55
N THR A 227 15.50 4.65 45.17
CA THR A 227 16.46 3.78 44.49
C THR A 227 15.75 2.78 43.56
N GLU A 228 14.66 2.14 44.02
CA GLU A 228 13.87 1.21 43.23
C GLU A 228 13.18 1.92 42.05
N SER A 229 12.69 3.13 42.27
CA SER A 229 12.12 3.99 41.24
C SER A 229 13.16 4.33 40.16
N GLN A 230 14.35 4.77 40.57
CA GLN A 230 15.44 5.08 39.66
C GLN A 230 15.86 3.86 38.83
N LEU A 231 16.00 2.70 39.48
CA LEU A 231 16.30 1.44 38.75
C LEU A 231 15.22 1.07 37.76
N ALA A 232 13.94 1.26 38.10
CA ALA A 232 12.82 1.03 37.20
C ALA A 232 12.84 1.99 36.00
N ARG A 233 13.23 3.27 36.24
CA ARG A 233 13.43 4.29 35.18
C ARG A 233 14.55 3.89 34.22
N GLU A 234 15.72 3.52 34.73
CA GLU A 234 16.84 3.08 33.90
C GLU A 234 16.47 1.86 33.04
N LYS A 235 15.80 0.88 33.63
CA LYS A 235 15.30 -0.30 32.88
C LYS A 235 14.28 0.09 31.80
N PHE A 236 13.39 1.01 32.10
CA PHE A 236 12.40 1.48 31.12
C PHE A 236 13.08 2.18 29.95
N ILE A 237 14.01 3.09 30.21
CA ILE A 237 14.77 3.81 29.19
C ILE A 237 15.56 2.82 28.31
N ASN A 238 16.32 1.90 28.92
CA ASN A 238 17.12 0.92 28.18
C ASN A 238 16.25 0.01 27.30
N ARG A 239 15.14 -0.53 27.84
CA ARG A 239 14.21 -1.34 27.03
C ARG A 239 13.61 -0.54 25.88
N SER A 240 13.30 0.73 26.09
CA SER A 240 12.74 1.61 25.07
C SER A 240 13.71 1.86 23.93
N LEU A 241 14.99 2.12 24.26
CA LEU A 241 16.05 2.31 23.27
C LEU A 241 16.30 1.01 22.49
N GLU A 242 16.47 -0.11 23.17
CA GLU A 242 16.65 -1.42 22.52
C GLU A 242 15.46 -1.75 21.58
N THR A 243 14.22 -1.45 22.02
CA THR A 243 13.03 -1.68 21.18
C THR A 243 13.05 -0.81 19.92
N ALA A 244 13.42 0.47 20.05
CA ALA A 244 13.48 1.39 18.93
C ALA A 244 14.59 1.03 17.93
N GLU A 245 15.80 0.67 18.43
CA GLU A 245 16.94 0.28 17.60
C GLU A 245 16.66 -1.00 16.81
N GLU A 246 16.15 -2.05 17.48
CA GLU A 246 15.80 -3.32 16.81
C GLU A 246 14.65 -3.16 15.81
N MET A 247 13.65 -2.36 16.15
CA MET A 247 12.56 -2.07 15.24
C MET A 247 13.03 -1.28 14.01
N LYS A 248 13.85 -0.23 14.19
CA LYS A 248 14.41 0.53 13.08
C LYS A 248 15.16 -0.38 12.11
N ARG A 249 16.05 -1.23 12.65
CA ARG A 249 16.79 -2.22 11.86
C ARG A 249 15.85 -3.15 11.07
N ALA A 250 14.77 -3.62 11.68
CA ALA A 250 13.79 -4.47 11.02
C ALA A 250 12.99 -3.70 9.94
N MET A 251 12.59 -2.46 10.22
CA MET A 251 11.85 -1.62 9.27
C MET A 251 12.69 -1.21 8.06
N ASP A 252 14.01 -1.04 8.20
CA ASP A 252 14.93 -0.76 7.09
C ASP A 252 14.99 -1.95 6.09
N LEU A 253 14.71 -3.16 6.56
CA LEU A 253 14.65 -4.38 5.74
C LEU A 253 13.24 -4.69 5.22
N ALA A 254 12.22 -4.10 5.82
CA ALA A 254 10.82 -4.39 5.53
C ALA A 254 10.31 -3.62 4.32
N SER A 255 9.60 -4.32 3.42
CA SER A 255 8.97 -3.68 2.26
C SER A 255 7.83 -2.74 2.68
N THR A 256 7.77 -1.57 2.02
CA THR A 256 6.66 -0.61 2.12
C THR A 256 5.52 -0.91 1.16
N HIS A 257 5.66 -1.92 0.29
CA HIS A 257 4.70 -2.23 -0.76
C HIS A 257 3.44 -2.89 -0.21
N LEU A 258 2.30 -2.45 -0.72
CA LEU A 258 0.99 -3.03 -0.46
C LEU A 258 0.23 -3.22 -1.76
N TRP A 259 -0.35 -4.40 -1.95
CA TRP A 259 -1.19 -4.78 -3.09
C TRP A 259 -2.34 -5.69 -2.65
N ARG A 260 -3.23 -6.08 -3.59
CA ARG A 260 -4.37 -6.94 -3.30
C ARG A 260 -4.16 -8.37 -3.79
N CYS A 261 -4.50 -9.33 -2.96
CA CYS A 261 -4.70 -10.73 -3.37
C CYS A 261 -5.86 -10.87 -4.37
N ASP A 262 -5.99 -12.03 -4.96
CA ASP A 262 -7.18 -12.33 -5.75
C ASP A 262 -8.43 -12.31 -4.88
N PRO A 263 -9.56 -11.85 -5.41
CA PRO A 263 -10.84 -11.93 -4.69
C PRO A 263 -11.34 -13.38 -4.65
N ASP A 264 -12.16 -13.70 -3.69
CA ASP A 264 -12.81 -15.01 -3.59
C ASP A 264 -13.66 -15.34 -4.83
N GLN A 265 -14.26 -14.33 -5.43
CA GLN A 265 -15.02 -14.42 -6.66
C GLN A 265 -14.75 -13.22 -7.58
N TYR A 266 -14.46 -13.51 -8.85
CA TYR A 266 -14.29 -12.46 -9.86
C TYR A 266 -15.64 -11.93 -10.35
N ILE A 267 -15.89 -10.62 -10.15
CA ILE A 267 -17.11 -9.92 -10.57
C ILE A 267 -16.71 -8.79 -11.51
N LYS A 268 -17.12 -8.94 -12.80
CA LYS A 268 -16.81 -7.96 -13.85
C LYS A 268 -17.41 -6.59 -13.55
N GLY A 269 -16.57 -5.56 -13.61
CA GLY A 269 -16.96 -4.18 -13.33
C GLY A 269 -16.88 -3.78 -11.85
N GLU A 270 -16.71 -4.73 -10.94
CA GLU A 270 -16.52 -4.49 -9.50
C GLU A 270 -15.07 -4.67 -9.09
N ASN A 271 -14.54 -5.89 -9.19
CA ASN A 271 -13.19 -6.21 -8.77
C ASN A 271 -12.22 -6.48 -9.92
N TYR A 272 -12.70 -6.55 -11.18
CA TYR A 272 -11.84 -6.52 -12.35
C TYR A 272 -12.50 -5.84 -13.55
N LEU A 273 -11.66 -5.32 -14.46
CA LEU A 273 -12.08 -4.70 -15.71
C LEU A 273 -11.43 -5.41 -16.89
N GLU A 274 -12.16 -5.45 -18.01
CA GLU A 274 -11.67 -6.00 -19.27
C GLU A 274 -11.48 -4.92 -20.33
N ILE A 275 -10.44 -5.07 -21.13
CA ILE A 275 -10.28 -4.36 -22.40
C ILE A 275 -11.09 -5.10 -23.45
N THR A 276 -11.81 -4.39 -24.30
CA THR A 276 -12.70 -5.00 -25.31
C THR A 276 -12.36 -4.56 -26.72
N GLN A 277 -12.65 -5.45 -27.70
CA GLN A 277 -12.51 -5.19 -29.13
C GLN A 277 -11.07 -4.87 -29.58
N LEU A 278 -10.05 -5.23 -28.79
CA LEU A 278 -8.64 -5.14 -29.13
C LEU A 278 -8.14 -6.54 -29.52
N LEU A 279 -7.68 -6.70 -30.76
CA LEU A 279 -7.11 -7.95 -31.28
C LEU A 279 -8.03 -9.18 -31.09
N GLN A 280 -9.30 -9.03 -31.35
CA GLN A 280 -10.28 -10.11 -31.20
C GLN A 280 -10.31 -11.03 -32.42
N GLY A 281 -10.32 -12.35 -32.18
CA GLY A 281 -10.46 -13.35 -33.26
C GLY A 281 -11.63 -13.08 -34.21
N TYR A 282 -11.36 -13.10 -35.51
CA TYR A 282 -12.32 -12.76 -36.55
C TYR A 282 -12.16 -13.65 -37.78
N ILE A 283 -13.24 -14.31 -38.20
CA ILE A 283 -13.26 -15.18 -39.36
C ILE A 283 -13.76 -14.38 -40.57
N GLN A 284 -13.00 -14.39 -41.67
CA GLN A 284 -13.40 -13.70 -42.89
C GLN A 284 -12.93 -14.46 -44.14
N ASN A 285 -13.69 -14.37 -45.21
CA ASN A 285 -13.34 -14.96 -46.50
C ASN A 285 -12.21 -14.17 -47.17
N GLU A 286 -11.27 -14.83 -47.83
CA GLU A 286 -10.17 -14.22 -48.57
C GLU A 286 -10.62 -13.16 -49.56
N VAL A 287 -11.71 -13.40 -50.27
CA VAL A 287 -12.32 -12.45 -51.25
C VAL A 287 -12.67 -11.11 -50.62
N ASP A 288 -13.12 -11.15 -49.36
CA ASP A 288 -13.54 -9.95 -48.63
C ASP A 288 -12.34 -9.21 -47.99
N LEU A 289 -11.20 -9.86 -47.87
CA LEU A 289 -9.94 -9.28 -47.37
C LEU A 289 -9.11 -8.63 -48.46
N ASN A 290 -9.44 -8.94 -49.76
CA ASN A 290 -8.70 -8.44 -50.90
C ASN A 290 -9.42 -7.23 -51.53
N PRO A 291 -8.71 -6.11 -51.80
CA PRO A 291 -9.34 -4.93 -52.42
C PRO A 291 -9.91 -5.21 -53.81
N ASP A 292 -9.30 -6.13 -54.58
CA ASP A 292 -9.75 -6.52 -55.92
C ASP A 292 -10.87 -7.56 -55.89
N GLY A 293 -11.29 -7.99 -54.71
CA GLY A 293 -12.33 -9.01 -54.54
C GLY A 293 -11.95 -10.36 -55.15
N THR A 294 -10.70 -10.77 -55.04
CA THR A 294 -10.17 -12.06 -55.50
C THR A 294 -9.60 -12.88 -54.34
N CYS A 295 -9.48 -14.19 -54.52
CA CYS A 295 -8.83 -15.11 -53.60
C CYS A 295 -7.52 -15.70 -54.22
N ARG A 296 -6.77 -14.87 -54.95
CA ARG A 296 -5.46 -15.25 -55.48
C ARG A 296 -4.40 -15.40 -54.41
N GLU A 297 -4.50 -14.57 -53.39
CA GLU A 297 -3.60 -14.54 -52.24
C GLU A 297 -4.14 -15.44 -51.15
N ASN A 298 -3.31 -16.19 -50.46
CA ASN A 298 -3.73 -17.01 -49.32
C ASN A 298 -3.82 -16.17 -48.02
N CYS A 299 -4.44 -16.73 -46.96
CA CYS A 299 -4.64 -16.07 -45.70
C CYS A 299 -3.33 -15.48 -45.08
N GLY A 300 -2.20 -16.17 -45.27
CA GLY A 300 -0.90 -15.72 -44.75
C GLY A 300 -0.36 -14.43 -45.36
N HIS A 301 -0.90 -14.05 -46.54
CA HIS A 301 -0.58 -12.76 -47.17
C HIS A 301 -1.16 -11.59 -46.39
N TYR A 302 -2.31 -11.76 -45.71
CA TYR A 302 -3.02 -10.69 -45.00
C TYR A 302 -2.47 -10.48 -43.58
N GLN A 303 -1.25 -9.93 -43.46
CA GLN A 303 -0.70 -9.51 -42.18
C GLN A 303 -1.31 -8.19 -41.70
N TYR A 304 -1.79 -7.35 -42.63
CA TYR A 304 -2.46 -6.10 -42.38
C TYR A 304 -3.42 -5.77 -43.50
N THR A 305 -4.73 -5.71 -43.19
CA THR A 305 -5.78 -5.43 -44.17
C THR A 305 -7.01 -4.84 -43.48
N LYS A 306 -8.13 -4.72 -44.21
CA LYS A 306 -9.46 -4.41 -43.72
C LYS A 306 -10.52 -5.27 -44.47
N SER A 307 -11.75 -5.28 -44.00
CA SER A 307 -12.85 -5.91 -44.70
C SER A 307 -13.34 -4.98 -45.82
N TYR A 308 -13.17 -5.34 -47.09
CA TYR A 308 -13.56 -4.52 -48.23
C TYR A 308 -15.01 -4.77 -48.65
N SER A 309 -15.47 -6.04 -48.62
CA SER A 309 -16.74 -6.46 -49.13
C SER A 309 -17.44 -7.51 -48.25
N CYS A 310 -18.58 -7.96 -48.65
CA CYS A 310 -19.24 -9.17 -48.16
C CYS A 310 -19.79 -9.90 -49.39
N PHE A 311 -18.94 -10.74 -49.97
CA PHE A 311 -19.21 -11.43 -51.24
C PHE A 311 -20.43 -12.34 -51.10
N GLN A 312 -21.41 -12.17 -52.00
CA GLN A 312 -22.67 -12.91 -52.07
C GLN A 312 -23.43 -13.03 -50.73
N ASN A 313 -23.18 -12.13 -49.79
CA ASN A 313 -23.77 -12.17 -48.45
C ASN A 313 -23.54 -13.51 -47.70
N LEU A 314 -22.38 -14.13 -47.88
CA LEU A 314 -21.98 -15.34 -47.18
C LEU A 314 -21.88 -15.10 -45.66
N TYR A 315 -21.06 -15.84 -44.98
CA TYR A 315 -20.93 -15.75 -43.50
C TYR A 315 -20.70 -14.33 -42.98
N CYS A 316 -20.02 -13.47 -43.73
CA CYS A 316 -19.80 -12.05 -43.41
C CYS A 316 -21.08 -11.27 -43.10
N ARG A 317 -22.25 -11.67 -43.59
CA ARG A 317 -23.54 -11.06 -43.24
C ARG A 317 -24.10 -11.56 -41.92
N GLN A 318 -23.70 -12.74 -41.47
CA GLN A 318 -24.25 -13.40 -40.30
C GLN A 318 -23.49 -13.01 -39.02
N GLN A 319 -22.39 -12.26 -39.14
CA GLN A 319 -21.56 -11.83 -38.03
C GLN A 319 -21.40 -10.31 -37.98
N ARG A 320 -21.02 -9.78 -36.81
CA ARG A 320 -20.62 -8.37 -36.69
C ARG A 320 -19.35 -8.12 -37.49
N ARG A 321 -19.43 -7.27 -38.54
CA ARG A 321 -18.29 -6.91 -39.37
C ARG A 321 -17.22 -6.23 -38.58
N CYS A 322 -15.93 -6.55 -38.80
CA CYS A 322 -14.81 -5.79 -38.30
C CYS A 322 -14.73 -4.45 -39.05
N LYS A 323 -15.02 -3.36 -38.38
CA LYS A 323 -14.94 -1.99 -38.93
C LYS A 323 -13.53 -1.39 -38.84
N GLY A 324 -12.64 -2.03 -38.11
CA GLY A 324 -11.26 -1.60 -37.90
C GLY A 324 -10.26 -2.33 -38.82
N ARG A 325 -9.08 -2.58 -38.21
CA ARG A 325 -7.96 -3.24 -38.89
C ARG A 325 -8.07 -4.75 -38.70
N ILE A 326 -7.73 -5.50 -39.74
CA ILE A 326 -7.62 -6.95 -39.70
C ILE A 326 -6.16 -7.31 -39.83
N LEU A 327 -5.68 -8.18 -38.94
CA LEU A 327 -4.28 -8.45 -38.74
C LEU A 327 -4.01 -9.94 -38.62
N ASN A 328 -2.79 -10.34 -39.00
CA ASN A 328 -2.24 -11.68 -38.74
C ASN A 328 -3.18 -12.81 -39.10
N CYS A 329 -3.74 -12.77 -40.31
CA CYS A 329 -4.60 -13.82 -40.81
C CYS A 329 -3.85 -15.13 -41.00
N GLN A 330 -4.44 -16.23 -40.58
CA GLN A 330 -3.90 -17.57 -40.75
C GLN A 330 -4.91 -18.50 -41.43
N TYR A 331 -4.40 -19.40 -42.25
CA TYR A 331 -5.18 -20.42 -42.92
C TYR A 331 -5.24 -21.68 -42.09
N ILE A 332 -6.41 -22.28 -42.01
CA ILE A 332 -6.62 -23.60 -41.43
C ILE A 332 -7.31 -24.43 -42.50
N ASP A 333 -6.63 -25.48 -42.99
CA ASP A 333 -7.06 -26.31 -44.09
C ASP A 333 -8.20 -27.22 -43.68
N SER A 334 -9.38 -26.63 -43.59
CA SER A 334 -10.62 -27.35 -43.35
C SER A 334 -11.82 -26.39 -43.37
N ASP A 335 -12.98 -26.89 -43.75
CA ASP A 335 -14.25 -26.25 -43.52
C ASP A 335 -14.59 -26.29 -42.01
N MET A 336 -15.53 -25.48 -41.60
CA MET A 336 -15.75 -25.27 -40.17
C MET A 336 -17.22 -25.10 -39.75
N TRP A 337 -17.48 -25.45 -38.51
CA TRP A 337 -18.69 -25.12 -37.79
C TRP A 337 -18.40 -24.00 -36.78
N ILE A 338 -19.09 -22.88 -36.88
CA ILE A 338 -18.94 -21.74 -35.98
C ILE A 338 -20.11 -21.72 -35.01
N CYS A 339 -19.83 -21.63 -33.72
CA CYS A 339 -20.82 -21.33 -32.68
C CYS A 339 -20.78 -19.84 -32.35
N PRO A 340 -21.73 -19.03 -32.81
CA PRO A 340 -21.80 -17.61 -32.49
C PRO A 340 -22.06 -17.41 -30.99
N SER A 341 -21.38 -16.46 -30.39
CA SER A 341 -21.65 -16.06 -29.00
C SER A 341 -22.91 -15.20 -28.91
N HIS A 342 -23.47 -15.11 -27.70
CA HIS A 342 -24.56 -14.18 -27.43
C HIS A 342 -24.10 -12.73 -27.67
N PRO A 343 -24.89 -11.88 -28.33
CA PRO A 343 -24.51 -10.49 -28.66
C PRO A 343 -24.07 -9.66 -27.45
N SER A 344 -24.65 -9.92 -26.28
CA SER A 344 -24.31 -9.20 -25.03
C SER A 344 -22.96 -9.62 -24.41
N SER A 345 -22.36 -10.73 -24.85
CA SER A 345 -21.13 -11.25 -24.28
C SER A 345 -19.86 -10.48 -24.68
N GLY A 346 -19.94 -9.60 -25.68
CA GLY A 346 -18.79 -8.94 -26.29
C GLY A 346 -17.88 -9.85 -27.13
N ARG A 347 -18.14 -11.16 -27.15
CA ARG A 347 -17.43 -12.16 -27.95
C ARG A 347 -18.09 -12.31 -29.31
N ARG A 348 -17.32 -12.71 -30.31
CA ARG A 348 -17.87 -13.08 -31.64
C ARG A 348 -18.29 -14.54 -31.65
N TYR A 349 -17.44 -15.42 -31.12
CA TYR A 349 -17.61 -16.86 -31.13
C TYR A 349 -17.49 -17.44 -29.72
N SER A 350 -18.30 -18.47 -29.42
CA SER A 350 -18.09 -19.32 -28.25
C SER A 350 -16.98 -20.33 -28.51
N TYR A 351 -17.03 -20.99 -29.69
CA TYR A 351 -15.97 -21.86 -30.20
C TYR A 351 -16.12 -22.02 -31.73
N VAL A 352 -15.07 -22.53 -32.36
CA VAL A 352 -15.05 -22.89 -33.79
C VAL A 352 -14.54 -24.33 -33.90
N GLU A 353 -15.25 -25.19 -34.61
CA GLU A 353 -14.92 -26.60 -34.83
C GLU A 353 -14.65 -26.82 -36.34
N TYR A 354 -13.43 -27.21 -36.67
CA TYR A 354 -13.04 -27.55 -38.01
C TYR A 354 -13.36 -29.01 -38.35
N GLU A 355 -13.69 -29.34 -39.57
CA GLU A 355 -14.01 -30.69 -40.01
C GLU A 355 -12.84 -31.68 -39.84
N ASN A 356 -11.60 -31.19 -39.85
CA ASN A 356 -10.40 -31.99 -39.53
C ASN A 356 -10.25 -32.31 -38.03
N GLY A 357 -11.21 -31.91 -37.18
CA GLY A 357 -11.22 -32.17 -35.76
C GLY A 357 -10.54 -31.11 -34.87
N ARG A 358 -9.91 -30.07 -35.45
CA ARG A 358 -9.35 -28.97 -34.65
C ARG A 358 -10.47 -28.13 -34.07
N ILE A 359 -10.33 -27.76 -32.80
CA ILE A 359 -11.30 -26.90 -32.11
C ILE A 359 -10.56 -25.66 -31.59
N LEU A 360 -11.12 -24.49 -31.87
CA LEU A 360 -10.70 -23.22 -31.30
C LEU A 360 -11.68 -22.82 -30.20
N GLY A 361 -11.17 -22.63 -28.96
CA GLY A 361 -11.97 -22.37 -27.78
C GLY A 361 -12.57 -23.64 -27.15
N ASN A 362 -13.36 -23.48 -26.09
CA ASN A 362 -13.97 -24.60 -25.37
C ASN A 362 -15.31 -25.02 -26.02
N LYS A 363 -15.35 -26.22 -26.60
CA LYS A 363 -16.59 -26.80 -27.15
C LYS A 363 -17.57 -27.08 -26.00
N GLY A 364 -18.70 -26.41 -26.06
CA GLY A 364 -19.82 -26.57 -25.15
C GLY A 364 -21.15 -26.60 -25.90
N SER A 365 -22.28 -26.44 -25.19
CA SER A 365 -23.57 -26.21 -25.82
C SER A 365 -23.53 -24.91 -26.64
N CYS A 366 -24.04 -24.95 -27.87
CA CYS A 366 -24.16 -23.78 -28.72
C CYS A 366 -25.58 -23.20 -28.63
N PRO A 367 -25.83 -22.14 -27.87
CA PRO A 367 -27.17 -21.60 -27.66
C PRO A 367 -27.77 -20.96 -28.92
N ASN A 368 -26.94 -20.49 -29.84
CA ASN A 368 -27.35 -19.79 -31.07
C ASN A 368 -27.05 -20.63 -32.30
N ASN A 369 -27.51 -21.84 -32.40
CA ASN A 369 -27.30 -22.77 -33.51
C ASN A 369 -25.95 -22.65 -34.23
N ARG A 370 -25.29 -23.74 -34.47
CA ARG A 370 -24.01 -23.75 -35.22
C ARG A 370 -24.23 -23.36 -36.67
N VAL A 371 -23.34 -22.56 -37.21
CA VAL A 371 -23.33 -22.16 -38.62
C VAL A 371 -22.22 -22.92 -39.33
N LYS A 372 -22.54 -23.66 -40.38
CA LYS A 372 -21.53 -24.29 -41.23
C LYS A 372 -20.97 -23.26 -42.21
N VAL A 373 -19.66 -23.25 -42.36
CA VAL A 373 -18.93 -22.35 -43.28
C VAL A 373 -17.99 -23.19 -44.11
N ASP A 374 -18.31 -23.23 -45.40
CA ASP A 374 -17.60 -24.04 -46.38
C ASP A 374 -16.73 -23.15 -47.28
N SER A 375 -15.52 -23.61 -47.59
CA SER A 375 -14.71 -23.08 -48.68
C SER A 375 -15.40 -23.35 -50.04
N TRP A 376 -15.06 -22.60 -51.06
CA TRP A 376 -15.72 -22.68 -52.32
C TRP A 376 -14.80 -22.38 -53.50
N TRP A 377 -15.17 -22.91 -54.71
CA TRP A 377 -14.42 -22.70 -55.94
C TRP A 377 -14.97 -21.52 -56.71
N ARG A 378 -14.06 -20.60 -57.12
CA ARG A 378 -14.40 -19.50 -58.02
C ARG A 378 -13.82 -19.81 -59.40
N TRP A 379 -14.71 -19.85 -60.39
CA TRP A 379 -14.37 -20.10 -61.78
C TRP A 379 -13.54 -21.37 -62.04
N LEU A 380 -13.78 -22.40 -61.29
CA LEU A 380 -13.11 -23.71 -61.36
C LEU A 380 -11.57 -23.71 -61.08
N PHE A 381 -10.94 -22.55 -60.94
CA PHE A 381 -9.49 -22.43 -60.83
C PHE A 381 -9.03 -21.86 -59.44
N TRP A 382 -9.87 -21.16 -58.75
CA TRP A 382 -9.54 -20.48 -57.49
C TRP A 382 -10.30 -21.07 -56.35
N HIS A 383 -9.61 -21.65 -55.41
CA HIS A 383 -10.17 -22.11 -54.13
C HIS A 383 -10.16 -20.96 -53.10
N CYS A 384 -11.35 -20.47 -52.74
CA CYS A 384 -11.52 -19.39 -51.80
C CYS A 384 -11.83 -19.95 -50.42
N SER A 385 -10.97 -19.67 -49.47
CA SER A 385 -11.05 -20.17 -48.11
C SER A 385 -11.42 -19.08 -47.12
N TYR A 386 -11.67 -19.48 -45.87
CA TYR A 386 -11.89 -18.59 -44.76
C TYR A 386 -10.62 -18.51 -43.92
N CYS A 387 -10.25 -17.28 -43.53
CA CYS A 387 -9.10 -17.00 -42.70
C CYS A 387 -9.54 -16.74 -41.26
N MET A 388 -8.75 -17.21 -40.30
CA MET A 388 -8.83 -16.80 -38.91
C MET A 388 -7.84 -15.66 -38.67
N CYS A 389 -8.35 -14.47 -38.42
CA CYS A 389 -7.62 -13.23 -38.28
C CYS A 389 -7.78 -12.62 -36.87
N LEU A 390 -7.12 -11.51 -36.62
CA LEU A 390 -7.33 -10.64 -35.46
C LEU A 390 -7.99 -9.34 -35.95
N CYS A 391 -9.05 -8.92 -35.26
CA CYS A 391 -9.73 -7.65 -35.51
C CYS A 391 -9.39 -6.64 -34.41
N ASP A 392 -8.78 -5.52 -34.80
CA ASP A 392 -8.61 -4.35 -33.97
C ASP A 392 -9.66 -3.31 -34.36
N GLU A 393 -10.73 -3.23 -33.58
CA GLU A 393 -11.89 -2.39 -33.87
C GLU A 393 -12.03 -1.28 -32.83
N GLU A 394 -11.46 -0.12 -33.11
CA GLU A 394 -11.68 1.08 -32.31
C GLU A 394 -13.10 1.61 -32.51
N GLY A 395 -13.73 2.04 -31.40
CA GLY A 395 -15.07 2.61 -31.51
C GLY A 395 -15.66 2.99 -30.17
N ILE A 396 -16.69 3.84 -30.24
CA ILE A 396 -17.37 4.38 -29.02
C ILE A 396 -17.98 3.29 -28.11
N TYR A 397 -18.06 2.04 -28.60
CA TYR A 397 -18.58 0.89 -27.84
C TYR A 397 -17.47 0.00 -27.25
N SER A 398 -16.19 0.30 -27.52
CA SER A 398 -15.06 -0.45 -26.93
C SER A 398 -14.67 0.12 -25.58
N ASP A 399 -14.16 -0.73 -24.69
CA ASP A 399 -13.58 -0.37 -23.40
C ASP A 399 -12.06 -0.53 -23.56
N ARG A 400 -11.36 0.50 -24.02
CA ARG A 400 -9.90 0.49 -24.34
C ARG A 400 -9.21 1.83 -24.11
N TYR A 401 -9.87 2.71 -23.43
CA TYR A 401 -9.41 4.08 -23.23
C TYR A 401 -8.95 4.27 -21.80
N PHE A 402 -7.79 4.88 -21.63
CA PHE A 402 -7.22 5.22 -20.33
C PHE A 402 -7.19 6.74 -20.15
N SER A 403 -7.64 7.23 -19.02
CA SER A 403 -7.56 8.66 -18.67
C SER A 403 -6.11 9.07 -18.47
N LEU A 404 -5.72 10.21 -19.05
CA LEU A 404 -4.44 10.88 -18.80
C LEU A 404 -4.59 12.07 -17.84
N LEU A 405 -5.83 12.34 -17.39
CA LEU A 405 -6.08 13.43 -16.45
C LEU A 405 -5.53 13.08 -15.07
N PRO A 406 -4.88 14.04 -14.39
CA PRO A 406 -4.35 13.82 -13.05
C PRO A 406 -5.47 13.65 -12.03
N ALA A 407 -5.32 12.64 -11.17
CA ALA A 407 -6.09 12.50 -9.94
C ALA A 407 -5.24 13.06 -8.79
N VAL A 408 -5.65 14.19 -8.21
CA VAL A 408 -4.91 14.90 -7.16
C VAL A 408 -5.76 15.08 -5.92
N SER A 409 -5.13 15.00 -4.76
CA SER A 409 -5.79 15.27 -3.48
C SER A 409 -5.99 16.76 -3.25
N ASN A 410 -6.91 17.12 -2.36
CA ASN A 410 -7.15 18.51 -2.00
C ASN A 410 -6.08 19.01 -1.02
N VAL A 411 -4.91 19.40 -1.57
CA VAL A 411 -3.77 19.88 -0.78
C VAL A 411 -4.07 21.18 -0.02
N SER A 412 -5.01 22.01 -0.51
CA SER A 412 -5.41 23.24 0.17
C SER A 412 -6.14 22.98 1.49
N GLN A 413 -6.73 21.79 1.65
CA GLN A 413 -7.32 21.29 2.88
C GLN A 413 -6.39 20.34 3.65
N ASN A 414 -5.11 20.31 3.30
CA ASN A 414 -4.11 19.42 3.88
C ASN A 414 -4.45 17.93 3.71
N LYS A 415 -5.10 17.55 2.58
CA LYS A 415 -5.44 16.16 2.27
C LYS A 415 -4.37 15.51 1.42
N VAL A 416 -4.08 14.24 1.70
CA VAL A 416 -3.10 13.40 1.00
C VAL A 416 -3.76 12.13 0.47
N VAL A 417 -3.10 11.44 -0.45
CA VAL A 417 -3.60 10.16 -0.98
C VAL A 417 -3.41 9.06 0.07
N THR A 418 -4.47 8.29 0.31
CA THR A 418 -4.52 7.17 1.26
C THR A 418 -4.93 5.85 0.62
N GLY A 419 -5.12 5.81 -0.69
CA GLY A 419 -5.46 4.60 -1.43
C GLY A 419 -5.75 4.84 -2.90
N LEU A 420 -5.71 3.76 -3.68
CA LEU A 420 -5.87 3.77 -5.14
C LEU A 420 -6.80 2.65 -5.62
N ARG A 421 -7.46 2.84 -6.76
CA ARG A 421 -8.12 1.77 -7.51
C ARG A 421 -8.29 2.12 -8.98
N PHE A 422 -8.49 1.10 -9.84
CA PHE A 422 -9.01 1.31 -11.18
C PHE A 422 -10.54 1.37 -11.16
N ILE A 423 -11.11 2.32 -11.88
CA ILE A 423 -12.54 2.35 -12.15
C ILE A 423 -12.79 2.66 -13.62
N LYS A 424 -13.95 2.22 -14.12
CA LYS A 424 -14.40 2.52 -15.47
C LYS A 424 -15.61 3.46 -15.41
N LYS A 425 -15.49 4.63 -16.01
CA LYS A 425 -16.57 5.60 -16.13
C LYS A 425 -16.67 6.05 -17.60
N ASN A 426 -17.88 6.03 -18.17
CA ASN A 426 -18.11 6.37 -19.58
C ASN A 426 -17.17 5.61 -20.56
N ARG A 427 -16.83 4.34 -20.28
CA ARG A 427 -15.91 3.46 -21.03
C ARG A 427 -14.43 3.85 -20.93
N ILE A 428 -14.10 4.89 -20.19
CA ILE A 428 -12.73 5.30 -19.92
C ILE A 428 -12.31 4.71 -18.58
N ILE A 429 -11.11 4.16 -18.53
CA ILE A 429 -10.48 3.60 -17.34
C ILE A 429 -9.72 4.72 -16.67
N HIS A 430 -9.99 4.94 -15.39
CA HIS A 430 -9.36 5.96 -14.55
C HIS A 430 -8.63 5.32 -13.39
N ILE A 431 -7.55 5.95 -12.93
CA ILE A 431 -7.04 5.75 -11.58
C ILE A 431 -7.84 6.69 -10.68
N GLN A 432 -8.50 6.14 -9.65
CA GLN A 432 -9.22 6.91 -8.64
C GLN A 432 -8.43 6.86 -7.34
N ILE A 433 -8.27 8.01 -6.69
CA ILE A 433 -7.60 8.15 -5.41
C ILE A 433 -8.61 8.20 -4.26
N ARG A 434 -8.25 7.62 -3.12
CA ARG A 434 -8.86 7.93 -1.82
C ARG A 434 -7.98 8.97 -1.13
N GLN A 435 -8.57 10.00 -0.53
CA GLN A 435 -7.87 11.04 0.20
C GLN A 435 -8.32 11.12 1.64
N GLY A 436 -7.47 11.66 2.51
CA GLY A 436 -7.75 11.93 3.91
C GLY A 436 -6.89 13.08 4.41
N LYS A 437 -7.36 13.81 5.43
CA LYS A 437 -6.62 14.93 6.03
C LYS A 437 -5.44 14.43 6.84
N LEU A 438 -4.27 14.97 6.54
CA LEU A 438 -3.03 14.68 7.26
C LEU A 438 -3.01 15.48 8.57
N LEU A 439 -2.67 14.81 9.67
CA LEU A 439 -2.51 15.35 11.02
C LEU A 439 -1.06 15.19 11.48
N LYS A 440 -0.75 15.70 12.68
CA LYS A 440 0.55 15.57 13.33
C LYS A 440 1.05 14.13 13.34
N HIS A 441 2.36 13.97 13.22
CA HIS A 441 3.05 12.67 13.24
C HIS A 441 2.56 11.66 12.17
N GLY A 442 2.07 12.15 11.04
CA GLY A 442 1.64 11.30 9.92
C GLY A 442 0.31 10.57 10.14
N VAL A 443 -0.48 10.95 11.13
CA VAL A 443 -1.82 10.39 11.37
C VAL A 443 -2.80 10.90 10.31
N ILE A 444 -3.75 10.07 9.91
CA ILE A 444 -4.84 10.45 9.00
C ILE A 444 -6.14 10.57 9.77
N ASP A 445 -6.86 11.67 9.60
CA ASP A 445 -8.20 11.85 10.14
C ASP A 445 -9.20 10.94 9.38
N GLU A 446 -9.61 9.86 10.01
CA GLU A 446 -10.52 8.87 9.42
C GLU A 446 -11.87 9.43 9.02
N THR A 447 -12.34 10.48 9.70
CA THR A 447 -13.64 11.12 9.42
C THR A 447 -13.66 11.88 8.10
N THR A 448 -12.46 12.14 7.54
CA THR A 448 -12.26 12.90 6.29
C THR A 448 -11.98 12.02 5.07
N LEU A 449 -11.99 10.69 5.26
CA LEU A 449 -11.69 9.73 4.20
C LEU A 449 -12.79 9.71 3.13
N GLU A 450 -12.38 9.93 1.88
CA GLU A 450 -13.32 9.92 0.75
C GLU A 450 -12.63 9.53 -0.56
N TRP A 451 -13.39 8.93 -1.49
CA TRP A 451 -12.95 8.71 -2.85
C TRP A 451 -13.18 9.97 -3.70
N VAL A 452 -12.12 10.49 -4.29
CA VAL A 452 -12.20 11.66 -5.17
C VAL A 452 -12.95 11.30 -6.45
N PRO A 453 -13.99 12.04 -6.83
CA PRO A 453 -14.71 11.79 -8.07
C PRO A 453 -13.79 11.93 -9.30
N VAL A 454 -13.91 10.99 -10.26
CA VAL A 454 -13.21 11.09 -11.53
C VAL A 454 -14.02 11.89 -12.55
N SER A 455 -13.36 12.36 -13.60
CA SER A 455 -13.98 13.14 -14.69
C SER A 455 -15.15 12.39 -15.34
N ASP A 456 -16.19 13.16 -15.73
CA ASP A 456 -17.35 12.68 -16.48
C ASP A 456 -17.18 12.68 -17.99
N MET A 457 -15.96 12.93 -18.49
CA MET A 457 -15.68 13.01 -19.93
C MET A 457 -16.15 11.77 -20.69
N LYS A 458 -16.60 11.98 -21.92
CA LYS A 458 -16.97 10.93 -22.88
C LYS A 458 -16.13 11.10 -24.14
N ILE A 459 -15.74 10.02 -24.76
CA ILE A 459 -14.92 10.02 -25.99
C ILE A 459 -15.56 10.82 -27.13
N SER A 460 -16.90 10.89 -27.13
CA SER A 460 -17.68 11.65 -28.11
C SER A 460 -17.78 13.15 -27.81
N ASP A 461 -17.29 13.62 -26.69
CA ASP A 461 -17.44 15.01 -26.28
C ASP A 461 -16.51 15.93 -27.10
N ARG A 462 -16.99 17.15 -27.39
CA ARG A 462 -16.16 18.18 -28.00
C ARG A 462 -15.02 18.55 -27.03
N PHE A 463 -13.87 18.90 -27.59
CA PHE A 463 -12.67 19.35 -26.84
C PHE A 463 -12.00 18.26 -25.98
N ILE A 464 -12.37 16.99 -26.16
CA ILE A 464 -11.63 15.85 -25.61
C ILE A 464 -10.83 15.19 -26.72
N TYR A 465 -9.53 15.06 -26.54
CA TYR A 465 -8.61 14.60 -27.57
C TYR A 465 -7.78 13.43 -27.08
N ASP A 466 -7.60 12.45 -27.98
CA ASP A 466 -6.65 11.35 -27.77
C ASP A 466 -5.24 11.89 -27.52
N ARG A 467 -4.46 11.22 -26.68
CA ARG A 467 -3.12 11.60 -26.23
C ARG A 467 -3.00 12.87 -25.38
N GLN A 468 -4.08 13.62 -25.17
CA GLN A 468 -4.12 14.77 -24.26
C GLN A 468 -4.96 14.48 -23.01
N HIS A 469 -6.18 14.00 -23.20
CA HIS A 469 -7.13 13.73 -22.10
C HIS A 469 -7.29 12.24 -21.84
N TYR A 470 -7.14 11.43 -22.90
CA TYR A 470 -7.17 9.98 -22.81
C TYR A 470 -6.18 9.34 -23.80
N PHE A 471 -5.92 8.08 -23.60
CA PHE A 471 -5.10 7.25 -24.49
C PHE A 471 -5.89 6.07 -24.99
N THR A 472 -5.84 5.83 -26.30
CA THR A 472 -6.52 4.72 -26.97
C THR A 472 -5.55 3.57 -27.21
N LEU A 473 -5.83 2.40 -26.61
CA LEU A 473 -5.11 1.18 -26.97
C LEU A 473 -5.44 0.75 -28.40
N ASN A 474 -4.43 0.43 -29.18
CA ASN A 474 -4.55 -0.15 -30.51
C ASN A 474 -3.36 -1.05 -30.82
N TRP A 475 -3.36 -1.69 -31.97
CA TRP A 475 -2.27 -2.58 -32.39
C TRP A 475 -0.86 -1.98 -32.21
N GLY A 476 -0.66 -0.72 -32.55
CA GLY A 476 0.65 -0.05 -32.47
C GLY A 476 0.98 0.55 -31.12
N ASN A 477 -0.01 0.73 -30.25
CA ASN A 477 0.11 1.41 -28.96
C ASN A 477 -0.69 0.62 -27.94
N ARG A 478 -0.08 -0.41 -27.33
CA ARG A 478 -0.78 -1.34 -26.42
C ARG A 478 0.09 -1.76 -25.23
N ALA A 479 1.20 -1.09 -25.05
CA ALA A 479 2.12 -1.35 -23.96
C ALA A 479 1.76 -0.52 -22.73
N ILE A 480 1.89 -1.13 -21.54
CA ILE A 480 1.85 -0.48 -20.26
C ILE A 480 3.11 -0.82 -19.47
N ASP A 481 3.72 0.19 -18.88
CA ASP A 481 4.94 0.05 -18.10
C ASP A 481 4.63 -0.43 -16.69
N LEU A 482 5.50 -1.29 -16.18
CA LEU A 482 5.41 -1.91 -14.87
C LEU A 482 6.51 -1.33 -13.99
N ASP A 483 6.17 -0.31 -13.24
CA ASP A 483 7.10 0.49 -12.44
C ASP A 483 6.66 0.64 -11.00
N ASP A 484 7.65 0.80 -10.13
CA ASP A 484 7.53 1.19 -8.75
C ASP A 484 8.12 2.60 -8.61
N LEU A 485 7.27 3.56 -8.27
CA LEU A 485 7.66 4.95 -8.09
C LEU A 485 7.49 5.34 -6.62
N GLN A 486 8.59 5.68 -5.99
CA GLN A 486 8.64 6.12 -4.60
C GLN A 486 9.55 7.33 -4.47
N GLY A 487 9.26 8.19 -3.52
CA GLY A 487 10.14 9.30 -3.16
C GLY A 487 11.45 8.76 -2.61
N ASP A 488 12.55 9.16 -3.23
CA ASP A 488 13.89 8.93 -2.70
C ASP A 488 14.35 10.24 -2.03
N ASP A 489 14.41 10.24 -0.72
CA ASP A 489 14.81 11.41 0.08
C ASP A 489 16.22 11.92 -0.29
N THR A 490 17.08 11.04 -0.85
CA THR A 490 18.41 11.43 -1.32
C THR A 490 18.38 12.20 -2.64
N GLN A 491 17.40 11.93 -3.51
CA GLN A 491 17.24 12.62 -4.80
C GLN A 491 16.44 13.92 -4.65
N LEU A 492 15.49 13.98 -3.71
CA LEU A 492 14.59 15.12 -3.50
C LEU A 492 15.25 16.29 -2.72
N GLN A 493 16.50 16.12 -2.24
CA GLN A 493 17.30 17.14 -1.53
C GLN A 493 16.53 17.89 -0.41
N SER A 494 15.50 17.27 0.15
CA SER A 494 14.70 17.87 1.20
C SER A 494 14.83 17.09 2.51
N HIS A 495 14.85 17.82 3.60
CA HIS A 495 14.90 17.28 4.95
C HIS A 495 13.50 16.95 5.51
N HIS A 496 12.50 16.97 4.64
CA HIS A 496 11.11 16.65 4.98
C HIS A 496 10.70 15.34 4.31
N GLY A 497 9.92 14.53 5.01
CA GLY A 497 9.29 13.36 4.40
C GLY A 497 8.37 13.79 3.24
N HIS A 498 8.23 12.92 2.25
CA HIS A 498 7.37 13.17 1.10
C HIS A 498 6.17 12.24 1.12
N VAL A 499 5.01 12.80 0.78
CA VAL A 499 3.75 12.05 0.71
C VAL A 499 3.11 12.18 -0.67
N LEU A 500 2.40 11.13 -1.06
CA LEU A 500 1.69 11.07 -2.33
C LEU A 500 0.48 12.01 -2.30
N THR A 501 0.44 12.96 -3.25
CA THR A 501 -0.65 13.93 -3.41
C THR A 501 -1.34 13.85 -4.76
N GLY A 502 -0.79 13.08 -5.72
CA GLY A 502 -1.40 12.91 -7.02
C GLY A 502 -0.82 11.74 -7.81
N ILE A 503 -1.58 11.31 -8.83
CA ILE A 503 -1.21 10.22 -9.72
C ILE A 503 -1.87 10.41 -11.09
N ARG A 504 -1.20 10.03 -12.17
CA ARG A 504 -1.77 9.97 -13.51
C ARG A 504 -1.04 8.99 -14.40
N PHE A 505 -1.64 8.64 -15.51
CA PHE A 505 -0.92 8.07 -16.64
C PHE A 505 -0.41 9.15 -17.55
N ILE A 506 0.77 8.93 -18.11
CA ILE A 506 1.39 9.72 -19.17
C ILE A 506 1.81 8.81 -20.32
N LEU A 507 2.16 9.39 -21.45
CA LEU A 507 2.69 8.67 -22.60
C LEU A 507 4.20 8.89 -22.72
N ILE A 508 4.94 7.78 -22.75
CA ILE A 508 6.37 7.79 -23.06
C ILE A 508 6.56 6.91 -24.31
N GLY A 509 6.77 7.57 -25.45
CA GLY A 509 6.78 6.88 -26.75
C GLY A 509 5.40 6.30 -27.08
N THR A 510 5.29 4.98 -27.13
CA THR A 510 4.06 4.23 -27.39
C THR A 510 3.50 3.54 -26.14
N HIS A 511 4.15 3.75 -25.00
CA HIS A 511 3.81 3.11 -23.74
C HIS A 511 2.98 4.03 -22.84
N LEU A 512 2.02 3.43 -22.15
CA LEU A 512 1.32 4.04 -21.03
C LEU A 512 2.20 3.89 -19.78
N ASN A 513 2.64 5.02 -19.22
CA ASN A 513 3.55 5.08 -18.08
C ASN A 513 2.86 5.74 -16.88
N LEU A 514 3.22 5.31 -15.67
CA LEU A 514 2.73 5.91 -14.43
C LEU A 514 3.57 7.13 -14.08
N GLU A 515 2.91 8.18 -13.57
CA GLU A 515 3.54 9.36 -12.98
C GLU A 515 2.86 9.69 -11.67
N ILE A 516 3.63 9.95 -10.62
CA ILE A 516 3.14 10.28 -9.28
C ILE A 516 3.54 11.69 -8.89
N GLN A 517 2.70 12.36 -8.10
CA GLN A 517 3.00 13.66 -7.50
C GLN A 517 3.32 13.48 -6.02
N LEU A 518 4.48 13.94 -5.61
CA LEU A 518 4.93 13.96 -4.23
C LEU A 518 5.00 15.39 -3.71
N THR A 519 4.62 15.57 -2.45
CA THR A 519 4.65 16.85 -1.75
C THR A 519 5.35 16.67 -0.41
N PRO A 520 6.31 17.54 -0.05
CA PRO A 520 6.95 17.48 1.26
C PRO A 520 5.96 17.86 2.37
N PHE A 521 6.12 17.29 3.55
CA PHE A 521 5.34 17.63 4.72
C PHE A 521 6.20 17.73 5.98
N ASP A 522 5.75 18.55 6.90
CA ASP A 522 6.33 18.69 8.23
C ASP A 522 5.68 17.65 9.15
N PHE A 523 6.47 16.71 9.65
CA PHE A 523 5.99 15.60 10.46
C PHE A 523 5.44 16.04 11.83
N GLU A 524 6.04 17.07 12.47
CA GLU A 524 5.60 17.54 13.79
C GLU A 524 4.26 18.28 13.73
N THR A 525 4.08 19.11 12.70
CA THR A 525 2.85 19.88 12.54
C THR A 525 1.77 19.13 11.75
N GLY A 526 2.17 18.13 10.95
CA GLY A 526 1.31 17.40 10.04
C GLY A 526 0.87 18.21 8.81
N ASN A 527 1.53 19.32 8.51
CA ASN A 527 1.17 20.19 7.40
C ASN A 527 2.02 19.92 6.16
N LEU A 528 1.39 19.96 4.99
CA LEU A 528 2.10 20.01 3.71
C LEU A 528 2.90 21.31 3.61
N VAL A 529 4.15 21.21 3.13
CA VAL A 529 5.08 22.35 3.03
C VAL A 529 4.99 22.94 1.63
N GLU A 530 4.44 24.16 1.53
CA GLU A 530 4.34 24.93 0.28
C GLU A 530 3.83 24.04 -0.88
N PRO A 531 2.64 23.42 -0.75
CA PRO A 531 2.21 22.34 -1.64
C PRO A 531 2.03 22.77 -3.10
N ASP A 532 1.87 24.06 -3.38
CA ASP A 532 1.77 24.56 -4.75
C ASP A 532 3.12 24.77 -5.42
N GLU A 533 4.18 25.05 -4.64
CA GLU A 533 5.51 25.35 -5.15
C GLU A 533 6.46 24.15 -5.11
N LYS A 534 6.37 23.32 -4.03
CA LYS A 534 7.31 22.21 -3.77
C LYS A 534 6.81 20.84 -4.22
N LYS A 535 5.58 20.74 -4.76
CA LYS A 535 5.10 19.50 -5.37
C LYS A 535 5.93 19.11 -6.58
N GLN A 536 6.24 17.83 -6.70
CA GLN A 536 7.04 17.31 -7.81
C GLN A 536 6.34 16.11 -8.45
N TRP A 537 6.31 16.10 -9.80
CA TRP A 537 5.90 14.94 -10.56
C TRP A 537 7.11 14.05 -10.85
N ILE A 538 7.00 12.76 -10.52
CA ILE A 538 8.05 11.76 -10.68
C ILE A 538 7.54 10.64 -11.57
N ASN A 539 8.35 10.26 -12.55
CA ASN A 539 8.09 9.16 -13.46
C ASN A 539 9.38 8.42 -13.80
N ASN A 540 9.28 7.31 -14.52
CA ASN A 540 10.41 6.61 -15.07
C ASN A 540 10.44 6.77 -16.60
N PHE A 541 11.29 7.68 -17.09
CA PHE A 541 11.43 8.00 -18.52
C PHE A 541 12.11 6.91 -19.35
N LYS A 542 12.50 5.81 -18.77
CA LYS A 542 13.14 4.73 -19.52
C LYS A 542 12.18 4.19 -20.57
N THR A 543 12.65 4.08 -21.80
CA THR A 543 11.88 3.54 -22.93
C THR A 543 12.65 2.42 -23.59
N GLU A 544 12.01 1.71 -24.52
CA GLU A 544 12.64 0.64 -25.31
C GLU A 544 13.84 1.12 -26.16
N TYR A 545 14.01 2.43 -26.32
CA TYR A 545 15.08 3.03 -27.14
C TYR A 545 16.29 3.55 -26.35
N SER A 546 16.31 3.43 -25.04
CA SER A 546 17.37 4.00 -24.21
C SER A 546 18.46 2.99 -23.83
N GLY A 547 19.26 2.57 -24.79
CA GLY A 547 20.56 1.88 -24.60
C GLY A 547 20.57 0.73 -23.56
N ASN A 548 21.54 0.73 -22.64
CA ASN A 548 21.69 -0.29 -21.60
C ASN A 548 20.58 -0.27 -20.53
N ASP A 549 19.77 0.77 -20.49
CA ASP A 549 18.66 0.95 -19.56
C ASP A 549 17.29 0.64 -20.18
N GLN A 550 17.28 -0.09 -21.29
CA GLN A 550 16.05 -0.48 -21.99
C GLN A 550 15.13 -1.29 -21.09
N ARG A 551 13.79 -1.02 -21.16
CA ARG A 551 12.78 -1.81 -20.47
C ARG A 551 12.70 -3.22 -21.02
N ILE A 552 12.50 -4.18 -20.15
CA ILE A 552 12.38 -5.60 -20.52
C ILE A 552 10.91 -5.93 -20.76
N LYS A 553 10.58 -6.46 -21.94
CA LYS A 553 9.24 -6.93 -22.26
C LYS A 553 8.90 -8.20 -21.49
N TYR A 554 7.78 -8.19 -20.75
CA TYR A 554 7.19 -9.40 -20.19
C TYR A 554 6.35 -10.11 -21.27
N ASN A 555 6.71 -11.33 -21.63
CA ASN A 555 6.02 -12.10 -22.66
C ASN A 555 4.96 -13.03 -22.05
N LEU A 556 3.70 -12.84 -22.39
CA LEU A 556 2.58 -13.66 -21.89
C LEU A 556 2.54 -15.08 -22.51
N GLY A 557 3.01 -15.25 -23.74
CA GLY A 557 2.91 -16.52 -24.47
C GLY A 557 1.46 -16.88 -24.83
N LYS A 558 1.18 -18.19 -24.88
CA LYS A 558 -0.17 -18.73 -25.20
C LYS A 558 -1.00 -18.89 -23.91
N VAL A 559 -1.87 -17.95 -23.64
CA VAL A 559 -2.61 -17.84 -22.37
C VAL A 559 -4.12 -18.00 -22.54
N ASP A 560 -4.79 -18.47 -21.50
CA ASP A 560 -6.24 -18.54 -21.37
C ASP A 560 -6.79 -17.33 -20.59
N VAL A 561 -8.10 -17.24 -20.47
CA VAL A 561 -8.83 -16.20 -19.74
C VAL A 561 -8.44 -16.21 -18.26
N PRO A 562 -8.05 -15.06 -17.68
CA PRO A 562 -7.54 -14.97 -16.31
C PRO A 562 -8.47 -15.55 -15.25
N THR A 563 -9.77 -15.28 -15.35
CA THR A 563 -10.78 -15.71 -14.36
C THR A 563 -11.08 -17.21 -14.35
N LYS A 564 -10.53 -17.99 -15.30
CA LYS A 564 -10.60 -19.46 -15.29
C LYS A 564 -9.55 -20.11 -14.39
N ALA A 565 -8.56 -19.35 -13.94
CA ALA A 565 -7.51 -19.84 -13.03
C ALA A 565 -8.14 -20.27 -11.69
N ARG A 566 -7.71 -21.44 -11.20
CA ARG A 566 -8.14 -21.96 -9.88
C ARG A 566 -7.10 -21.64 -8.79
N ALA A 567 -5.84 -21.53 -9.18
CA ALA A 567 -4.76 -21.18 -8.27
C ALA A 567 -4.62 -19.66 -8.19
N GLN A 568 -4.20 -19.18 -7.04
CA GLN A 568 -3.97 -17.76 -6.77
C GLN A 568 -2.89 -17.18 -7.68
N ASN A 569 -3.12 -15.98 -8.18
CA ASN A 569 -2.13 -15.25 -8.96
C ASN A 569 -1.04 -14.68 -8.04
N THR A 570 0.20 -14.78 -8.49
CA THR A 570 1.38 -14.22 -7.81
C THR A 570 2.02 -13.14 -8.68
N ILE A 571 2.66 -12.16 -8.06
CA ILE A 571 3.39 -11.10 -8.77
C ILE A 571 4.51 -11.73 -9.60
N LYS A 572 4.58 -11.36 -10.87
CA LYS A 572 5.56 -11.86 -11.86
C LYS A 572 6.42 -10.74 -12.45
N SER A 573 5.97 -9.51 -12.33
CA SER A 573 6.72 -8.36 -12.84
C SER A 573 7.71 -7.83 -11.81
N ASN A 574 8.78 -7.25 -12.35
CA ASN A 574 9.73 -6.43 -11.62
C ASN A 574 9.65 -4.99 -12.12
N HIS A 575 10.26 -4.07 -11.37
CA HIS A 575 10.47 -2.71 -11.81
C HIS A 575 11.21 -2.66 -13.16
N ASN A 576 10.95 -1.65 -13.97
CA ASN A 576 11.55 -1.41 -15.28
C ASN A 576 11.22 -2.49 -16.34
N GLN A 577 10.00 -3.04 -16.27
CA GLN A 577 9.45 -3.92 -17.29
C GLN A 577 8.26 -3.26 -17.99
N PHE A 578 7.78 -3.86 -19.07
CA PHE A 578 6.51 -3.53 -19.70
C PHE A 578 5.79 -4.77 -20.19
N ILE A 579 4.48 -4.67 -20.35
CA ILE A 579 3.62 -5.72 -20.89
C ILE A 579 2.72 -5.14 -21.97
N GLU A 580 2.43 -5.94 -23.00
CA GLU A 580 1.48 -5.57 -24.03
C GLU A 580 0.14 -6.25 -23.82
N PHE A 581 -0.95 -5.50 -23.98
CA PHE A 581 -2.27 -6.09 -24.11
C PHE A 581 -2.36 -6.89 -25.40
N THR A 582 -2.81 -8.13 -25.32
CA THR A 582 -2.89 -9.06 -26.45
C THR A 582 -4.15 -9.92 -26.35
N HIS A 583 -4.34 -10.82 -27.28
CA HIS A 583 -5.47 -11.75 -27.27
C HIS A 583 -5.13 -13.04 -26.53
N THR A 584 -6.14 -13.73 -26.01
CA THR A 584 -6.04 -15.12 -25.54
C THR A 584 -5.65 -16.07 -26.66
N ASP A 585 -5.11 -17.22 -26.32
CA ASP A 585 -4.74 -18.26 -27.29
C ASP A 585 -5.94 -18.73 -28.13
N PHE A 586 -5.70 -19.01 -29.44
CA PHE A 586 -6.75 -19.46 -30.34
C PHE A 586 -7.36 -20.80 -29.92
N ASP A 587 -6.55 -21.78 -29.55
CA ASP A 587 -7.03 -23.11 -29.18
C ASP A 587 -7.79 -23.08 -27.83
N LYS A 588 -7.40 -22.20 -26.90
CA LYS A 588 -8.02 -22.10 -25.58
C LYS A 588 -9.29 -21.26 -25.54
N ASP A 589 -9.36 -20.19 -26.33
CA ASP A 589 -10.44 -19.20 -26.23
C ASP A 589 -10.87 -18.60 -27.58
N ALA A 590 -10.48 -19.18 -28.71
CA ALA A 590 -10.70 -18.67 -30.06
C ALA A 590 -10.24 -17.20 -30.24
N ALA A 591 -9.24 -16.75 -29.47
CA ALA A 591 -8.74 -15.37 -29.38
C ALA A 591 -9.85 -14.33 -29.12
N GLN A 592 -10.84 -14.65 -28.29
CA GLN A 592 -12.01 -13.78 -28.10
C GLN A 592 -11.86 -12.77 -26.97
N THR A 593 -10.85 -12.93 -26.11
CA THR A 593 -10.67 -12.09 -24.93
C THR A 593 -9.33 -11.36 -25.00
N THR A 594 -9.30 -10.08 -24.65
CA THR A 594 -8.07 -9.30 -24.51
C THR A 594 -7.50 -9.50 -23.10
N VAL A 595 -6.21 -9.71 -23.00
CA VAL A 595 -5.48 -9.92 -21.76
C VAL A 595 -4.21 -9.05 -21.71
N PRO A 596 -3.71 -8.70 -20.51
CA PRO A 596 -4.24 -8.96 -19.16
C PRO A 596 -5.54 -8.24 -18.86
N PHE A 597 -6.25 -8.66 -17.79
CA PHE A 597 -7.32 -7.87 -17.19
C PHE A 597 -6.75 -6.81 -16.26
N LEU A 598 -7.56 -5.88 -15.78
CA LEU A 598 -7.19 -4.91 -14.76
C LEU A 598 -7.81 -5.32 -13.43
N ASP A 599 -6.98 -5.40 -12.38
CA ASP A 599 -7.45 -5.58 -10.99
C ASP A 599 -8.04 -4.26 -10.50
N ALA A 600 -9.34 -4.23 -10.26
CA ALA A 600 -10.08 -3.03 -9.85
C ALA A 600 -10.33 -2.98 -8.33
N GLN A 601 -9.79 -3.92 -7.57
CA GLN A 601 -9.91 -3.92 -6.11
C GLN A 601 -9.27 -2.65 -5.53
N PRO A 602 -9.87 -2.04 -4.49
CA PRO A 602 -9.25 -0.92 -3.78
C PRO A 602 -7.96 -1.37 -3.08
N VAL A 603 -6.85 -0.69 -3.36
CA VAL A 603 -5.58 -0.86 -2.64
C VAL A 603 -5.50 0.24 -1.59
N VAL A 604 -5.87 -0.11 -0.37
CA VAL A 604 -5.95 0.79 0.77
C VAL A 604 -5.38 0.11 2.01
N PRO A 605 -4.52 0.76 2.80
CA PRO A 605 -4.11 0.25 4.10
C PRO A 605 -5.32 0.12 5.03
N ILE A 606 -5.39 -0.97 5.83
CA ILE A 606 -6.48 -1.20 6.80
C ILE A 606 -6.51 -0.08 7.86
N ILE A 607 -5.34 0.31 8.36
CA ILE A 607 -5.18 1.52 9.17
C ILE A 607 -4.76 2.64 8.22
N PRO A 608 -5.56 3.70 8.06
CA PRO A 608 -5.26 4.79 7.15
C PRO A 608 -3.94 5.46 7.49
N MET A 609 -3.09 5.63 6.49
CA MET A 609 -1.79 6.28 6.63
C MET A 609 -1.41 7.02 5.35
N PRO A 610 -0.48 7.98 5.39
CA PRO A 610 0.06 8.61 4.21
C PRO A 610 0.84 7.59 3.37
N LEU A 611 0.82 7.78 2.06
CA LEU A 611 1.55 6.98 1.10
C LEU A 611 2.78 7.76 0.61
N SER A 612 3.88 7.06 0.37
CA SER A 612 5.14 7.63 -0.18
C SER A 612 5.34 7.32 -1.65
N GLY A 613 4.47 6.50 -2.25
CA GLY A 613 4.59 6.11 -3.64
C GLY A 613 3.45 5.25 -4.15
N ALA A 614 3.54 4.90 -5.44
CA ALA A 614 2.62 4.00 -6.12
C ALA A 614 3.31 3.27 -7.26
N GLY A 615 2.72 2.15 -7.71
CA GLY A 615 3.25 1.38 -8.81
C GLY A 615 2.18 0.61 -9.58
N VAL A 616 2.59 0.12 -10.75
CA VAL A 616 1.82 -0.80 -11.59
C VAL A 616 2.56 -2.12 -11.65
N TYR A 617 1.87 -3.21 -11.40
CA TYR A 617 2.45 -4.54 -11.43
C TYR A 617 1.58 -5.54 -12.21
N PHE A 618 2.18 -6.65 -12.60
CA PHE A 618 1.49 -7.76 -13.25
C PHE A 618 1.53 -9.00 -12.36
N LYS A 619 0.36 -9.65 -12.20
CA LYS A 619 0.22 -10.94 -11.50
C LYS A 619 -0.47 -11.96 -12.40
N ASN A 620 0.01 -13.20 -12.35
CA ASN A 620 -0.66 -14.33 -13.00
C ASN A 620 -0.34 -15.66 -12.30
N THR A 621 -1.04 -16.70 -12.74
CA THR A 621 -0.75 -18.09 -12.39
C THR A 621 -0.76 -18.96 -13.63
N GLY A 622 0.19 -19.87 -13.74
CA GLY A 622 0.27 -20.81 -14.86
C GLY A 622 0.20 -20.15 -16.24
N ASN A 623 -0.60 -20.73 -17.12
CA ASN A 623 -0.80 -20.26 -18.50
C ASN A 623 -2.08 -19.43 -18.65
N TYR A 624 -2.38 -18.55 -17.70
CA TYR A 624 -3.50 -17.63 -17.75
C TYR A 624 -3.04 -16.19 -18.01
N GLY A 625 -3.90 -15.37 -18.59
CA GLY A 625 -3.55 -14.01 -19.06
C GLY A 625 -3.27 -13.00 -17.94
N GLY A 626 -3.61 -13.33 -16.69
CA GLY A 626 -3.31 -12.53 -15.51
C GLY A 626 -3.97 -11.17 -15.43
N PHE A 627 -3.49 -10.38 -14.47
CA PHE A 627 -4.06 -9.08 -14.13
C PHE A 627 -2.95 -8.04 -13.98
N ILE A 628 -3.22 -6.83 -14.46
CA ILE A 628 -2.45 -5.62 -14.13
C ILE A 628 -3.14 -5.00 -12.92
N GLY A 629 -2.40 -4.77 -11.86
CA GLY A 629 -2.87 -4.16 -10.62
C GLY A 629 -2.11 -2.89 -10.26
N LEU A 630 -2.72 -2.09 -9.39
CA LEU A 630 -2.07 -0.99 -8.71
C LEU A 630 -1.50 -1.48 -7.38
N LYS A 631 -0.35 -0.95 -6.98
CA LYS A 631 0.19 -1.06 -5.64
C LYS A 631 0.50 0.30 -5.08
N VAL A 632 0.54 0.41 -3.76
CA VAL A 632 0.95 1.61 -3.04
C VAL A 632 2.17 1.32 -2.19
N MET A 633 2.96 2.33 -1.91
CA MET A 633 4.04 2.30 -0.94
C MET A 633 3.60 3.13 0.26
N THR A 634 3.59 2.50 1.43
CA THR A 634 3.26 3.17 2.68
C THR A 634 4.43 4.05 3.14
N TYR A 635 4.13 5.14 3.86
CA TYR A 635 5.17 5.98 4.41
C TYR A 635 6.04 5.20 5.40
N ASN A 636 7.37 5.34 5.29
CA ASN A 636 8.31 4.65 6.19
C ASN A 636 8.53 5.47 7.47
N PHE A 637 7.92 5.05 8.56
CA PHE A 637 8.09 5.65 9.88
C PHE A 637 9.42 5.29 10.57
N GLY A 638 10.22 4.38 10.02
CA GLY A 638 11.50 3.93 10.59
C GLY A 638 12.48 5.07 10.86
N ASN A 639 12.45 6.11 9.99
CA ASN A 639 13.29 7.30 10.18
C ASN A 639 12.96 8.06 11.48
N HIS A 640 11.74 7.97 11.99
CA HIS A 640 11.24 8.66 13.17
C HIS A 640 11.48 7.88 14.47
N LEU A 641 12.07 6.68 14.38
CA LEU A 641 12.45 5.86 15.56
C LEU A 641 13.87 6.14 16.05
N ASP A 642 14.62 6.99 15.37
CA ASP A 642 15.96 7.40 15.79
C ASP A 642 15.87 8.53 16.80
N PHE A 643 15.68 8.20 18.06
CA PHE A 643 15.65 9.21 19.10
C PHE A 643 16.69 8.91 20.19
N SER A 644 17.50 9.91 20.49
CA SER A 644 18.30 9.95 21.70
C SER A 644 17.45 10.59 22.79
N LEU A 645 17.20 9.86 23.88
CA LEU A 645 16.55 10.42 25.05
C LEU A 645 17.49 11.45 25.69
N ASP A 646 17.30 12.74 25.42
CA ASP A 646 17.79 13.80 26.30
C ASP A 646 16.90 13.80 27.56
N VAL A 647 17.08 12.78 28.38
CA VAL A 647 16.29 12.63 29.61
C VAL A 647 16.87 13.61 30.63
N PRO A 648 16.10 14.57 31.16
CA PRO A 648 16.57 15.37 32.27
C PRO A 648 16.91 14.42 33.44
N ALA A 649 18.13 14.55 33.98
CA ALA A 649 18.49 13.84 35.20
C ALA A 649 17.47 14.18 36.30
N ILE A 650 17.05 13.19 37.09
CA ILE A 650 16.34 13.48 38.34
C ILE A 650 17.36 14.24 39.18
N GLU A 651 17.13 15.53 39.42
CA GLU A 651 17.92 16.26 40.42
C GLU A 651 17.68 15.58 41.76
N PRO A 652 18.71 14.94 42.36
CA PRO A 652 18.56 14.41 43.72
C PRO A 652 18.19 15.58 44.61
N ALA A 653 17.19 15.42 45.46
CA ALA A 653 16.91 16.38 46.53
C ALA A 653 18.23 16.63 47.24
N GLU A 654 18.74 17.86 47.20
CA GLU A 654 19.97 18.21 47.90
C GLU A 654 19.85 17.72 49.35
N PRO A 655 20.81 16.93 49.87
CA PRO A 655 20.80 16.57 51.28
C PRO A 655 20.99 17.87 52.07
N ASP A 656 20.02 18.17 52.91
CA ASP A 656 20.09 19.30 53.84
C ASP A 656 21.48 19.34 54.46
N SER A 657 22.27 20.34 54.07
CA SER A 657 23.51 20.69 54.74
C SER A 657 23.18 21.30 56.10
N ASN A 658 23.13 20.48 57.12
CA ASN A 658 23.29 20.91 58.51
C ASN A 658 24.61 20.39 59.07
#